data_89316e64b99d48b5fee193d53fca053f
#
_entry.id   89316e64b99d48b5fee193d53fca053f
#
_cell.length_a   1.000
_cell.length_b   1.000
_cell.length_c   1.000
_cell.angle_alpha   90.00
_cell.angle_beta   90.00
_cell.angle_gamma   90.00
#
_symmetry.space_group_name_H-M   'P 1'
#
loop_
_entity.id
_entity.type
_entity.pdbx_description
1 polymer ?
#
loop_
_entity_poly.entity_id
_entity_poly.type
_entity_poly.pdbx_seq_one_letter_code
_entity_poly.pdbx_strand_id
1 'polypeptide(L)'
;MMRGKDRDRLMKFRKAVIGMALAASLTASLALGGCGGKDVSQGSGSSAVSGGTSTSGSEDVSGTNSQNTASGTQSNSSGGGSSQTGPTAPADGKRIPAAYGTADWKPFGTAAIYSAKAQNTHINNLTPASIESKNGRSHMLVNGKEVAPVSYFGSLMGRYPELTYETYEKMQKVGANYIYVDVHINVSNPNVRYASIKTQLEDVLYAYPDAYLFVRYTPWASASFYGLPASEDLVFADGSKFGACSIASDGWIEQAVTMTREMIAYLSQDKELASRIIGYIPLVNNSGEWFSQGYWEGMADVSEANTRKFREWLKYRYNNDVSALRKAWGDNSITFDTVKVPVNVPGLGPNNDTEHLFLLEEEDRIYVDYCLYYCDLTCDRIEQLARAVKLETGGKSLFTSFYGYHCELFGAVSGHYNLTRMLQCEDVDILAGPVGYSEREATGGIASYMTIVSSVAEAGKMWFDESDYRTYLSKDEETGFSPFQNLDELIRGTQKEMAKMMVFGTGTWWADIGSQGWFNDQTFWDEVAELSDLYMKYNQVADNAAVDVAFIVDEAGMALDGAHRTVDINLIRESRGPIYKSGLNFGYYLLDDLLDGKVDAKMLVMLSCNSLTDSQLQTLKKQVQQDGRTVLWMNGFGELSAAQVKELTGFQYSLVEKTGSDTLTMPANSSLNFPGCTSFGARLYDVYTKIATGSGVTVLGTLSGGDPGLSAVKVGQSTQLFYVGYNLTSELLRAVAGMGGVPVYAAGNDTYYGNGSLSFINAGTAGNKTLTLPQKSDVYCYYTRKWYTGVTSVTLNMKAGQNELFFIGSQSALQAAGIG
;
A
#
# COMPACT_ATOMS: atom_id res chain seq x y z
N MET A 1 16.98 0.54 -39.17
CA MET A 1 16.60 -0.72 -39.86
C MET A 1 17.77 -1.68 -39.85
N MET A 2 17.81 -2.58 -38.90
CA MET A 2 18.78 -3.68 -38.85
C MET A 2 18.57 -4.61 -40.03
N ARG A 3 19.66 -4.99 -40.72
CA ARG A 3 19.61 -6.05 -41.74
C ARG A 3 19.41 -7.39 -41.02
N GLY A 4 18.51 -8.23 -41.52
CA GLY A 4 18.11 -9.50 -40.90
C GLY A 4 19.24 -10.49 -40.51
N LYS A 5 20.45 -10.29 -41.05
CA LYS A 5 21.64 -11.07 -40.70
C LYS A 5 22.23 -10.76 -39.32
N ASP A 6 22.02 -9.54 -38.79
CA ASP A 6 22.54 -9.13 -37.49
C ASP A 6 21.62 -9.61 -36.37
N ARG A 7 20.31 -9.67 -36.66
CA ARG A 7 19.28 -10.27 -35.76
C ARG A 7 19.54 -11.77 -35.53
N ASP A 8 19.88 -12.51 -36.62
CA ASP A 8 20.20 -13.93 -36.55
C ASP A 8 21.51 -14.21 -35.80
N ARG A 9 22.49 -13.29 -35.88
CA ARG A 9 23.77 -13.42 -35.20
C ARG A 9 23.63 -13.21 -33.69
N LEU A 10 22.81 -12.23 -33.28
CA LEU A 10 22.50 -11.96 -31.89
C LEU A 10 21.73 -13.13 -31.25
N MET A 11 20.73 -13.68 -31.96
CA MET A 11 19.96 -14.83 -31.49
C MET A 11 20.80 -16.12 -31.40
N LYS A 12 21.75 -16.35 -32.32
CA LYS A 12 22.65 -17.51 -32.26
C LYS A 12 23.69 -17.42 -31.16
N PHE A 13 24.23 -16.23 -30.90
CA PHE A 13 25.17 -15.99 -29.79
C PHE A 13 24.48 -16.17 -28.45
N ARG A 14 23.25 -15.68 -28.31
CA ARG A 14 22.44 -15.82 -27.07
C ARG A 14 22.03 -17.26 -26.78
N LYS A 15 21.65 -18.05 -27.77
CA LYS A 15 21.34 -19.48 -27.58
C LYS A 15 22.54 -20.25 -27.05
N ALA A 16 23.76 -19.84 -27.37
CA ALA A 16 24.99 -20.47 -26.85
C ALA A 16 25.29 -20.03 -25.38
N VAL A 17 24.99 -18.78 -25.03
CA VAL A 17 25.20 -18.24 -23.66
C VAL A 17 24.07 -18.69 -22.69
N ILE A 18 22.84 -18.76 -23.19
CA ILE A 18 21.66 -19.21 -22.40
C ILE A 18 21.79 -20.71 -22.07
N GLY A 19 22.36 -21.52 -22.96
CA GLY A 19 22.60 -22.95 -22.67
C GLY A 19 23.57 -23.21 -21.53
N MET A 20 24.44 -22.26 -21.18
CA MET A 20 25.35 -22.35 -20.02
C MET A 20 24.79 -21.69 -18.74
N ALA A 21 23.88 -20.71 -18.87
CA ALA A 21 23.28 -20.04 -17.74
C ALA A 21 22.02 -20.76 -17.20
N LEU A 22 21.27 -21.48 -18.06
CA LEU A 22 20.08 -22.23 -17.62
C LEU A 22 20.38 -23.42 -16.72
N ALA A 23 21.59 -23.96 -16.76
CA ALA A 23 21.98 -25.05 -15.86
C ALA A 23 22.25 -24.59 -14.41
N ALA A 24 22.44 -23.28 -14.17
CA ALA A 24 22.70 -22.69 -12.87
C ALA A 24 21.48 -21.93 -12.28
N SER A 25 20.49 -21.59 -13.10
CA SER A 25 19.35 -20.76 -12.68
C SER A 25 18.04 -21.53 -12.46
N LEU A 26 17.97 -22.81 -12.82
CA LEU A 26 16.76 -23.63 -12.61
C LEU A 26 16.42 -23.90 -11.14
N THR A 27 17.33 -23.63 -10.20
CA THR A 27 17.07 -23.75 -8.76
C THR A 27 16.59 -22.46 -8.09
N ALA A 28 16.73 -21.30 -8.74
CA ALA A 28 16.29 -20.02 -8.21
C ALA A 28 14.95 -19.51 -8.80
N SER A 29 14.59 -19.97 -10.01
CA SER A 29 13.40 -19.48 -10.72
C SER A 29 12.10 -20.21 -10.34
N LEU A 30 12.17 -21.28 -9.54
CA LEU A 30 11.00 -22.00 -9.02
C LEU A 30 10.37 -21.34 -7.78
N ALA A 31 11.04 -20.32 -7.21
CA ALA A 31 10.53 -19.57 -6.05
C ALA A 31 9.78 -18.28 -6.42
N LEU A 32 9.79 -17.86 -7.69
CA LEU A 32 9.19 -16.59 -8.16
C LEU A 32 7.83 -16.78 -8.88
N GLY A 33 7.31 -17.97 -8.92
CA GLY A 33 6.05 -18.28 -9.61
C GLY A 33 4.97 -18.79 -8.68
N GLY A 34 4.49 -18.00 -7.73
CA GLY A 34 3.50 -18.51 -6.82
C GLY A 34 2.63 -17.52 -6.08
N CYS A 35 2.06 -16.52 -6.73
CA CYS A 35 0.89 -15.82 -6.22
C CYS A 35 -0.38 -16.42 -6.85
N GLY A 36 -0.66 -17.68 -6.54
CA GLY A 36 -1.89 -18.37 -6.89
C GLY A 36 -2.72 -18.65 -5.64
N GLY A 37 -3.48 -17.68 -5.17
CA GLY A 37 -4.53 -17.91 -4.18
C GLY A 37 -5.57 -18.86 -4.77
N LYS A 38 -5.67 -20.07 -4.24
CA LYS A 38 -6.78 -20.97 -4.57
C LYS A 38 -8.03 -20.46 -3.90
N ASP A 39 -9.01 -20.04 -4.70
CA ASP A 39 -10.38 -19.83 -4.26
C ASP A 39 -10.93 -21.13 -3.66
N VAL A 40 -11.23 -21.10 -2.37
CA VAL A 40 -11.97 -22.20 -1.70
C VAL A 40 -13.45 -21.95 -1.92
N SER A 41 -14.01 -22.61 -2.95
CA SER A 41 -15.44 -22.73 -3.08
C SER A 41 -16.02 -23.54 -1.92
N GLN A 42 -17.06 -23.00 -1.30
CA GLN A 42 -17.88 -23.65 -0.27
C GLN A 42 -18.42 -24.99 -0.75
N GLY A 43 -18.09 -26.03 0.01
CA GLY A 43 -18.74 -27.33 -0.07
C GLY A 43 -19.06 -27.82 1.34
N SER A 44 -20.34 -27.78 1.68
CA SER A 44 -20.92 -28.33 2.91
C SER A 44 -20.80 -29.84 3.00
N GLY A 45 -20.37 -30.36 4.15
CA GLY A 45 -20.39 -31.79 4.41
C GLY A 45 -20.05 -32.11 5.86
N SER A 46 -21.11 -32.37 6.61
CA SER A 46 -21.07 -32.85 8.01
C SER A 46 -20.53 -34.27 8.13
N SER A 47 -19.78 -34.55 9.15
CA SER A 47 -20.03 -35.71 10.04
C SER A 47 -19.01 -35.87 11.18
N ALA A 48 -19.56 -36.32 12.21
CA ALA A 48 -19.26 -36.41 13.60
C ALA A 48 -18.31 -37.57 14.01
N VAL A 49 -17.91 -37.48 15.27
CA VAL A 49 -17.78 -38.49 16.31
C VAL A 49 -16.41 -39.05 16.67
N SER A 50 -16.16 -38.86 17.90
CA SER A 50 -15.58 -39.64 19.04
C SER A 50 -14.09 -39.36 19.33
N GLY A 51 -13.70 -38.93 20.49
CA GLY A 51 -14.01 -39.44 21.83
C GLY A 51 -12.81 -40.26 22.40
N GLY A 52 -12.14 -39.73 23.42
CA GLY A 52 -11.08 -40.48 24.08
C GLY A 52 -10.38 -39.69 25.20
N THR A 53 -10.92 -39.89 26.42
CA THR A 53 -10.43 -39.42 27.70
C THR A 53 -9.23 -40.27 28.22
N SER A 54 -8.32 -39.62 28.98
CA SER A 54 -7.77 -40.10 30.25
C SER A 54 -6.61 -39.23 30.72
N THR A 55 -6.76 -38.50 31.76
CA THR A 55 -6.51 -38.66 33.20
C THR A 55 -5.05 -38.72 33.64
N SER A 56 -4.75 -37.71 34.46
CA SER A 56 -4.11 -37.66 35.78
C SER A 56 -2.63 -37.86 35.94
N GLY A 57 -2.10 -37.00 36.81
CA GLY A 57 -0.89 -37.26 37.58
C GLY A 57 -0.23 -36.00 38.13
N SER A 58 -0.72 -35.51 39.25
CA SER A 58 -0.08 -34.55 40.14
C SER A 58 1.14 -35.11 40.81
N GLU A 59 2.15 -34.29 41.11
CA GLU A 59 2.85 -34.35 42.40
C GLU A 59 3.61 -33.04 42.68
N ASP A 60 3.25 -32.48 43.86
CA ASP A 60 3.92 -31.41 44.58
C ASP A 60 5.29 -31.84 45.10
N VAL A 61 6.23 -30.92 45.20
CA VAL A 61 7.14 -30.80 46.34
C VAL A 61 7.61 -29.36 46.57
N SER A 62 7.34 -28.90 47.77
CA SER A 62 7.73 -27.68 48.43
C SER A 62 9.22 -27.59 48.80
N GLY A 63 9.71 -26.36 48.96
CA GLY A 63 10.81 -26.16 49.94
C GLY A 63 11.63 -24.89 49.82
N THR A 64 11.21 -23.89 50.57
CA THR A 64 11.88 -23.01 51.52
C THR A 64 13.03 -22.04 51.15
N ASN A 65 12.72 -20.81 51.36
CA ASN A 65 13.44 -19.66 52.02
C ASN A 65 14.98 -19.68 52.14
N SER A 66 15.58 -18.56 51.79
CA SER A 66 16.26 -17.71 52.81
C SER A 66 16.66 -16.33 52.28
N GLN A 67 16.34 -15.33 53.07
CA GLN A 67 16.74 -13.94 53.02
C GLN A 67 18.27 -13.80 53.16
N ASN A 68 18.85 -12.75 52.52
CA ASN A 68 19.75 -11.88 53.26
C ASN A 68 19.91 -10.50 52.63
N THR A 69 19.77 -9.51 53.42
CA THR A 69 19.99 -8.05 53.32
C THR A 69 21.47 -7.66 53.30
N ALA A 70 21.79 -6.57 52.56
CA ALA A 70 22.67 -5.46 53.02
C ALA A 70 22.95 -4.50 51.84
N SER A 71 22.46 -3.32 51.92
CA SER A 71 22.98 -2.00 52.30
C SER A 71 24.22 -1.51 51.55
N GLY A 72 24.01 -0.44 50.75
CA GLY A 72 24.78 0.81 50.83
C GLY A 72 26.06 0.94 49.94
N THR A 73 26.04 1.85 49.00
CA THR A 73 26.72 3.14 49.13
C THR A 73 26.60 3.95 47.85
N GLN A 74 26.28 5.22 47.98
CA GLN A 74 26.32 6.24 46.95
C GLN A 74 27.78 6.59 46.59
N SER A 75 28.05 6.83 45.30
CA SER A 75 29.09 7.76 44.90
C SER A 75 28.65 8.53 43.66
N ASN A 76 28.49 9.83 43.85
CA ASN A 76 28.34 10.83 42.82
C ASN A 76 29.56 10.90 41.92
N SER A 77 29.37 10.91 40.60
CA SER A 77 30.28 11.58 39.69
C SER A 77 29.48 12.25 38.58
N SER A 78 29.51 13.55 38.58
CA SER A 78 29.01 14.46 37.58
C SER A 78 29.79 14.32 36.26
N GLY A 79 29.08 13.94 35.19
CA GLY A 79 29.55 14.02 33.81
C GLY A 79 28.40 14.49 32.96
N GLY A 80 28.47 15.73 32.48
CA GLY A 80 27.46 16.29 31.58
C GLY A 80 27.47 15.58 30.24
N GLY A 81 26.45 14.79 30.00
CA GLY A 81 26.07 14.28 28.69
C GLY A 81 24.72 14.89 28.31
N SER A 82 24.66 15.56 27.18
CA SER A 82 23.40 16.00 26.58
C SER A 82 22.48 14.79 26.46
N SER A 83 21.46 14.73 27.30
CA SER A 83 20.38 13.74 27.15
C SER A 83 19.61 14.09 25.89
N GLN A 84 19.79 13.32 24.82
CA GLN A 84 18.76 13.18 23.81
C GLN A 84 17.55 12.54 24.53
N THR A 85 16.56 13.36 24.82
CA THR A 85 15.25 12.88 25.25
C THR A 85 14.57 12.27 24.01
N GLY A 86 14.84 11.01 23.72
CA GLY A 86 13.99 10.22 22.84
C GLY A 86 12.56 10.19 23.40
N PRO A 87 11.57 9.91 22.56
CA PRO A 87 10.17 9.83 23.00
C PRO A 87 10.05 8.82 24.14
N THR A 88 9.51 9.26 25.25
CA THR A 88 9.25 8.40 26.42
C THR A 88 8.12 7.44 26.09
N ALA A 89 8.34 6.15 26.26
CA ALA A 89 7.25 5.16 26.19
C ALA A 89 6.11 5.57 27.15
N PRO A 90 4.84 5.29 26.76
CA PRO A 90 3.71 5.49 27.67
C PRO A 90 3.96 4.80 29.01
N ALA A 91 3.50 5.42 30.10
CA ALA A 91 3.77 4.92 31.47
C ALA A 91 3.22 3.50 31.72
N ASP A 92 2.19 3.07 30.96
CA ASP A 92 1.58 1.74 30.99
C ASP A 92 2.19 0.76 30.00
N GLY A 93 3.02 1.22 29.05
CA GLY A 93 3.63 0.41 28.00
C GLY A 93 2.64 -0.18 26.97
N LYS A 94 1.34 0.11 27.10
CA LYS A 94 0.30 -0.45 26.24
C LYS A 94 0.09 0.35 24.95
N ARG A 95 0.13 1.68 25.03
CA ARG A 95 -0.12 2.54 23.87
C ARG A 95 0.99 2.48 22.82
N ILE A 96 0.60 2.64 21.59
CA ILE A 96 1.52 2.89 20.50
C ILE A 96 2.23 4.23 20.76
N PRO A 97 3.58 4.31 20.64
CA PRO A 97 4.30 5.56 20.87
C PRO A 97 3.78 6.69 19.97
N ALA A 98 3.58 7.87 20.56
CA ALA A 98 3.12 9.05 19.79
C ALA A 98 4.06 9.46 18.65
N ALA A 99 5.35 9.12 18.78
CA ALA A 99 6.37 9.38 17.77
C ALA A 99 6.53 8.25 16.74
N TYR A 100 5.78 7.15 16.86
CA TYR A 100 5.83 6.04 15.90
C TYR A 100 5.55 6.56 14.48
N GLY A 101 6.37 6.18 13.52
CA GLY A 101 6.27 6.65 12.13
C GLY A 101 6.81 8.05 11.88
N THR A 102 7.22 8.82 12.90
CA THR A 102 7.83 10.14 12.72
C THR A 102 9.34 10.09 12.48
N ALA A 103 9.92 11.17 11.94
CA ALA A 103 11.35 11.28 11.68
C ALA A 103 12.22 11.15 12.96
N ASP A 104 11.65 11.43 14.13
CA ASP A 104 12.33 11.33 15.43
C ASP A 104 12.34 9.91 16.01
N TRP A 105 11.50 9.04 15.49
CA TRP A 105 11.40 7.63 15.88
C TRP A 105 12.49 6.80 15.20
N LYS A 106 13.62 6.56 15.87
CA LYS A 106 14.81 5.88 15.32
C LYS A 106 15.26 4.70 16.18
N PRO A 107 14.46 3.60 16.21
CA PRO A 107 14.74 2.45 17.09
C PRO A 107 16.06 1.72 16.75
N PHE A 108 16.56 1.84 15.52
CA PHE A 108 17.83 1.23 15.08
C PHE A 108 18.99 2.22 14.98
N GLY A 109 18.82 3.45 15.50
CA GLY A 109 19.83 4.50 15.45
C GLY A 109 20.02 5.08 14.05
N THR A 110 21.18 5.66 13.80
CA THR A 110 21.54 6.23 12.49
C THR A 110 22.55 5.34 11.79
N ALA A 111 22.18 4.77 10.66
CA ALA A 111 23.07 3.92 9.88
C ALA A 111 24.27 4.71 9.30
N ALA A 112 25.40 4.02 9.11
CA ALA A 112 26.66 4.61 8.60
C ALA A 112 26.49 5.30 7.23
N ILE A 113 25.51 4.86 6.41
CA ILE A 113 25.25 5.44 5.09
C ILE A 113 24.89 6.93 5.15
N TYR A 114 24.27 7.42 6.24
CA TYR A 114 23.89 8.83 6.37
C TYR A 114 25.09 9.77 6.57
N SER A 115 26.21 9.26 7.06
CA SER A 115 27.47 10.00 7.21
C SER A 115 28.48 9.71 6.08
N ALA A 116 28.17 8.82 5.17
CA ALA A 116 29.05 8.41 4.09
C ALA A 116 29.21 9.51 3.02
N LYS A 117 30.32 9.46 2.29
CA LYS A 117 30.57 10.31 1.11
C LYS A 117 30.33 9.50 -0.15
N ALA A 118 29.85 10.17 -1.20
CA ALA A 118 29.69 9.55 -2.52
C ALA A 118 31.03 8.99 -3.03
N GLN A 119 30.99 7.82 -3.60
CA GLN A 119 32.13 7.18 -4.27
C GLN A 119 32.11 7.46 -5.78
N ASN A 120 30.92 7.72 -6.33
CA ASN A 120 30.74 7.99 -7.74
C ASN A 120 31.33 9.36 -8.12
N THR A 121 32.35 9.36 -8.97
CA THR A 121 32.97 10.58 -9.53
C THR A 121 32.34 11.00 -10.86
N HIS A 122 31.39 10.25 -11.38
CA HIS A 122 30.78 10.42 -12.71
C HIS A 122 29.32 10.91 -12.62
N ILE A 123 28.90 11.52 -11.53
CA ILE A 123 27.53 12.03 -11.30
C ILE A 123 27.07 12.97 -12.45
N ASN A 124 28.00 13.67 -13.08
CA ASN A 124 27.67 14.58 -14.19
C ASN A 124 27.24 13.85 -15.49
N ASN A 125 27.47 12.55 -15.60
CA ASN A 125 27.00 11.74 -16.71
C ASN A 125 25.49 11.42 -16.62
N LEU A 126 24.90 11.52 -15.42
CA LEU A 126 23.51 11.15 -15.16
C LEU A 126 22.53 12.23 -15.64
N THR A 127 21.43 11.80 -16.22
CA THR A 127 20.28 12.66 -16.52
C THR A 127 19.45 12.85 -15.25
N PRO A 128 19.12 14.10 -14.85
CA PRO A 128 18.30 14.33 -13.68
C PRO A 128 16.84 13.93 -13.94
N ALA A 129 16.26 13.25 -12.97
CA ALA A 129 14.84 12.97 -12.88
C ALA A 129 14.34 13.27 -11.46
N SER A 130 13.14 13.80 -11.33
CA SER A 130 12.53 14.17 -10.06
C SER A 130 11.02 13.97 -10.07
N ILE A 131 10.44 13.86 -8.89
CA ILE A 131 9.01 14.05 -8.66
C ILE A 131 8.85 15.42 -8.00
N GLU A 132 7.99 16.26 -8.54
CA GLU A 132 7.72 17.59 -8.01
C GLU A 132 6.23 17.76 -7.74
N SER A 133 5.88 18.33 -6.58
CA SER A 133 4.49 18.67 -6.27
C SER A 133 4.17 20.06 -6.82
N LYS A 134 3.09 20.14 -7.61
CA LYS A 134 2.57 21.37 -8.15
C LYS A 134 1.04 21.36 -8.08
N ASN A 135 0.44 22.37 -7.48
CA ASN A 135 -1.00 22.44 -7.26
C ASN A 135 -1.58 21.21 -6.55
N GLY A 136 -0.83 20.64 -5.58
CA GLY A 136 -1.21 19.44 -4.84
C GLY A 136 -1.17 18.12 -5.64
N ARG A 137 -0.60 18.13 -6.84
CA ARG A 137 -0.42 16.94 -7.70
C ARG A 137 1.06 16.66 -7.88
N SER A 138 1.39 15.39 -8.00
CA SER A 138 2.76 14.96 -8.27
C SER A 138 3.02 14.91 -9.78
N HIS A 139 4.14 15.48 -10.20
CA HIS A 139 4.59 15.56 -11.58
C HIS A 139 5.96 14.90 -11.72
N MET A 140 6.12 14.02 -12.71
CA MET A 140 7.40 13.42 -13.04
C MET A 140 8.14 14.29 -14.04
N LEU A 141 9.39 14.62 -13.71
CA LEU A 141 10.28 15.40 -14.58
C LEU A 141 11.49 14.58 -14.99
N VAL A 142 11.87 14.65 -16.26
CA VAL A 142 13.12 14.08 -16.78
C VAL A 142 13.86 15.18 -17.53
N ASN A 143 15.09 15.46 -17.11
CA ASN A 143 15.90 16.57 -17.63
C ASN A 143 15.17 17.93 -17.55
N GLY A 144 14.44 18.16 -16.45
CA GLY A 144 13.68 19.38 -16.19
C GLY A 144 12.41 19.55 -17.06
N LYS A 145 12.01 18.53 -17.80
CA LYS A 145 10.78 18.52 -18.58
C LYS A 145 9.77 17.58 -17.95
N GLU A 146 8.54 18.05 -17.79
CA GLU A 146 7.44 17.22 -17.36
C GLU A 146 7.12 16.14 -18.40
N VAL A 147 6.84 14.93 -17.92
CA VAL A 147 6.54 13.76 -18.75
C VAL A 147 5.35 12.99 -18.17
N ALA A 148 4.61 12.30 -19.03
CA ALA A 148 3.58 11.39 -18.57
C ALA A 148 4.24 10.23 -17.78
N PRO A 149 3.78 9.93 -16.55
CA PRO A 149 4.36 8.87 -15.71
C PRO A 149 3.87 7.49 -16.14
N VAL A 150 4.13 7.13 -17.39
CA VAL A 150 3.72 5.88 -18.03
C VAL A 150 4.96 5.14 -18.51
N SER A 151 5.10 3.91 -18.04
CA SER A 151 6.28 3.07 -18.31
C SER A 151 5.86 1.66 -18.74
N TYR A 152 6.83 0.88 -19.15
CA TYR A 152 6.67 -0.54 -19.44
C TYR A 152 7.69 -1.36 -18.64
N PHE A 153 7.29 -2.52 -18.19
CA PHE A 153 8.17 -3.53 -17.64
C PHE A 153 8.16 -4.78 -18.49
N GLY A 154 9.32 -5.17 -18.97
CA GLY A 154 9.53 -6.40 -19.69
C GLY A 154 11.04 -6.62 -19.89
N SER A 155 11.53 -7.83 -19.64
CA SER A 155 12.95 -8.15 -19.63
C SER A 155 13.36 -8.93 -20.88
N LEU A 156 14.44 -8.50 -21.53
CA LEU A 156 15.09 -9.29 -22.59
C LEU A 156 15.76 -10.55 -22.04
N MET A 157 15.84 -10.68 -20.72
CA MET A 157 16.29 -11.92 -20.04
C MET A 157 15.12 -12.83 -19.66
N GLY A 158 13.89 -12.45 -19.98
CA GLY A 158 12.68 -13.21 -19.70
C GLY A 158 12.53 -14.45 -20.61
N ARG A 159 11.38 -15.11 -20.44
CA ARG A 159 11.10 -16.38 -21.12
C ARG A 159 10.98 -16.25 -22.65
N TYR A 160 10.48 -15.09 -23.12
CA TYR A 160 10.24 -14.81 -24.54
C TYR A 160 10.84 -13.47 -24.96
N PRO A 161 12.18 -13.33 -25.01
CA PRO A 161 12.84 -12.05 -25.29
C PRO A 161 12.45 -11.46 -26.64
N GLU A 162 12.08 -12.30 -27.62
CA GLU A 162 11.58 -11.86 -28.91
C GLU A 162 10.28 -11.07 -28.82
N LEU A 163 9.38 -11.43 -27.93
CA LEU A 163 8.13 -10.70 -27.74
C LEU A 163 8.35 -9.35 -27.03
N THR A 164 9.28 -9.30 -26.08
CA THR A 164 9.72 -8.04 -25.47
C THR A 164 10.35 -7.12 -26.51
N TYR A 165 11.20 -7.66 -27.39
CA TYR A 165 11.80 -6.91 -28.46
C TYR A 165 10.74 -6.33 -29.41
N GLU A 166 9.78 -7.13 -29.85
CA GLU A 166 8.67 -6.68 -30.68
C GLU A 166 7.80 -5.61 -29.98
N THR A 167 7.64 -5.70 -28.65
CA THR A 167 6.95 -4.70 -27.85
C THR A 167 7.72 -3.38 -27.86
N TYR A 168 9.05 -3.41 -27.70
CA TYR A 168 9.89 -2.21 -27.82
C TYR A 168 9.79 -1.55 -29.19
N GLU A 169 9.72 -2.33 -30.29
CA GLU A 169 9.50 -1.77 -31.62
C GLU A 169 8.16 -1.02 -31.75
N LYS A 170 7.12 -1.49 -31.06
CA LYS A 170 5.81 -0.82 -31.04
C LYS A 170 5.82 0.45 -30.17
N MET A 171 6.43 0.37 -28.99
CA MET A 171 6.63 1.51 -28.10
C MET A 171 7.44 2.63 -28.78
N GLN A 172 8.50 2.28 -29.51
CA GLN A 172 9.35 3.23 -30.22
C GLN A 172 8.56 4.02 -31.26
N LYS A 173 7.61 3.41 -31.96
CA LYS A 173 6.79 4.11 -32.97
C LYS A 173 5.94 5.23 -32.39
N VAL A 174 5.57 5.12 -31.10
CA VAL A 174 4.70 6.07 -30.41
C VAL A 174 5.48 6.93 -29.39
N GLY A 175 6.78 6.73 -29.24
CA GLY A 175 7.62 7.49 -28.31
C GLY A 175 7.42 7.14 -26.83
N ALA A 176 6.83 5.98 -26.51
CA ALA A 176 6.72 5.47 -25.14
C ALA A 176 8.07 4.89 -24.69
N ASN A 177 8.91 5.70 -24.05
CA ASN A 177 10.34 5.41 -23.90
C ASN A 177 10.83 5.22 -22.46
N TYR A 178 9.92 5.00 -21.47
CA TYR A 178 10.29 4.71 -20.09
C TYR A 178 10.15 3.21 -19.83
N ILE A 179 11.22 2.57 -19.35
CA ILE A 179 11.28 1.11 -19.20
C ILE A 179 11.85 0.73 -17.84
N TYR A 180 11.13 -0.09 -17.09
CA TYR A 180 11.64 -0.82 -15.93
C TYR A 180 12.32 -2.09 -16.41
N VAL A 181 13.58 -2.28 -16.03
CA VAL A 181 14.41 -3.39 -16.50
C VAL A 181 14.89 -4.22 -15.32
N ASP A 182 14.46 -5.48 -15.24
CA ASP A 182 15.08 -6.44 -14.31
C ASP A 182 16.49 -6.76 -14.75
N VAL A 183 17.45 -6.60 -13.86
CA VAL A 183 18.82 -7.01 -14.06
C VAL A 183 19.20 -8.15 -13.13
N HIS A 184 19.75 -9.20 -13.69
CA HIS A 184 20.23 -10.33 -12.93
C HIS A 184 21.67 -10.11 -12.48
N ILE A 185 21.88 -10.14 -11.16
CA ILE A 185 23.21 -10.02 -10.57
C ILE A 185 23.92 -11.35 -10.71
N ASN A 186 25.11 -11.37 -11.33
CA ASN A 186 25.94 -12.57 -11.35
C ASN A 186 26.53 -12.82 -9.96
N VAL A 187 25.88 -13.69 -9.20
CA VAL A 187 26.28 -14.04 -7.84
C VAL A 187 27.54 -14.89 -7.78
N SER A 188 27.83 -15.64 -8.84
CA SER A 188 28.94 -16.61 -8.87
C SER A 188 30.31 -15.96 -9.07
N ASN A 189 30.38 -14.77 -9.68
CA ASN A 189 31.63 -14.10 -9.99
C ASN A 189 31.57 -12.58 -9.69
N PRO A 190 32.09 -12.15 -8.52
CA PRO A 190 32.14 -10.74 -8.14
C PRO A 190 32.84 -9.84 -9.17
N ASN A 191 33.86 -10.37 -9.87
CA ASN A 191 34.67 -9.59 -10.83
C ASN A 191 33.90 -9.21 -12.11
N VAL A 192 32.81 -9.91 -12.43
CA VAL A 192 31.99 -9.63 -13.62
C VAL A 192 30.58 -9.17 -13.27
N ARG A 193 30.29 -9.03 -11.98
CA ARG A 193 28.93 -8.71 -11.47
C ARG A 193 28.34 -7.49 -12.15
N TYR A 194 29.02 -6.36 -12.07
CA TYR A 194 28.51 -5.09 -12.62
C TYR A 194 28.65 -5.01 -14.13
N ALA A 195 29.65 -5.67 -14.72
CA ALA A 195 29.79 -5.79 -16.16
C ALA A 195 28.60 -6.58 -16.76
N SER A 196 28.13 -7.62 -16.09
CA SER A 196 26.94 -8.36 -16.51
C SER A 196 25.69 -7.49 -16.49
N ILE A 197 25.49 -6.69 -15.44
CA ILE A 197 24.38 -5.73 -15.35
C ILE A 197 24.47 -4.72 -16.50
N LYS A 198 25.66 -4.13 -16.72
CA LYS A 198 25.91 -3.19 -17.81
C LYS A 198 25.48 -3.78 -19.16
N THR A 199 25.90 -5.00 -19.47
CA THR A 199 25.55 -5.67 -20.74
C THR A 199 24.04 -5.85 -20.90
N GLN A 200 23.32 -6.21 -19.83
CA GLN A 200 21.86 -6.37 -19.86
C GLN A 200 21.15 -5.05 -20.19
N LEU A 201 21.62 -3.93 -19.62
CA LEU A 201 21.09 -2.60 -19.90
C LEU A 201 21.44 -2.11 -21.30
N GLU A 202 22.68 -2.37 -21.76
CA GLU A 202 23.11 -2.07 -23.14
C GLU A 202 22.32 -2.86 -24.18
N ASP A 203 21.92 -4.09 -23.90
CA ASP A 203 21.04 -4.89 -24.76
C ASP A 203 19.67 -4.22 -24.94
N VAL A 204 19.11 -3.64 -23.86
CA VAL A 204 17.84 -2.88 -23.95
C VAL A 204 18.03 -1.63 -24.81
N LEU A 205 19.10 -0.86 -24.59
CA LEU A 205 19.38 0.34 -25.36
C LEU A 205 19.73 0.04 -26.82
N TYR A 206 20.31 -1.13 -27.09
CA TYR A 206 20.50 -1.58 -28.46
C TYR A 206 19.17 -1.86 -29.18
N ALA A 207 18.20 -2.43 -28.45
CA ALA A 207 16.84 -2.66 -28.94
C ALA A 207 16.03 -1.36 -29.05
N TYR A 208 16.19 -0.45 -28.08
CA TYR A 208 15.49 0.82 -28.01
C TYR A 208 16.46 1.95 -27.59
N PRO A 209 17.18 2.62 -28.53
CA PRO A 209 18.22 3.59 -28.21
C PRO A 209 17.76 4.83 -27.46
N ASP A 210 16.50 5.24 -27.61
CA ASP A 210 15.92 6.42 -26.97
C ASP A 210 15.26 6.14 -25.60
N ALA A 211 15.32 4.87 -25.12
CA ALA A 211 14.72 4.50 -23.83
C ALA A 211 15.44 5.17 -22.66
N TYR A 212 14.65 5.53 -21.63
CA TYR A 212 15.10 5.83 -20.28
C TYR A 212 14.79 4.65 -19.37
N LEU A 213 15.74 4.30 -18.52
CA LEU A 213 15.74 3.04 -17.78
C LEU A 213 15.56 3.27 -16.28
N PHE A 214 14.67 2.52 -15.66
CA PHE A 214 14.61 2.24 -14.25
C PHE A 214 15.23 0.86 -14.01
N VAL A 215 16.28 0.79 -13.21
CA VAL A 215 17.02 -0.45 -12.95
C VAL A 215 16.38 -1.17 -11.77
N ARG A 216 15.71 -2.30 -12.03
CA ARG A 216 15.21 -3.21 -10.99
C ARG A 216 16.30 -4.24 -10.69
N TYR A 217 16.71 -4.37 -9.45
CA TYR A 217 17.80 -5.26 -9.04
C TYR A 217 17.53 -5.89 -7.68
N THR A 218 18.05 -7.08 -7.44
CA THR A 218 17.86 -7.83 -6.19
C THR A 218 19.13 -7.84 -5.37
N PRO A 219 19.32 -6.93 -4.39
CA PRO A 219 20.46 -6.94 -3.48
C PRO A 219 20.22 -7.88 -2.28
N TRP A 220 19.59 -9.02 -2.50
CA TRP A 220 19.18 -9.95 -1.46
C TRP A 220 19.56 -11.38 -1.81
N ALA A 221 20.39 -11.98 -1.00
CA ALA A 221 20.94 -13.30 -1.20
C ALA A 221 21.31 -13.97 0.15
N SER A 222 21.81 -15.19 0.12
CA SER A 222 22.22 -15.93 1.33
C SER A 222 23.40 -15.27 2.04
N ALA A 223 23.53 -15.53 3.34
CA ALA A 223 24.66 -15.10 4.16
C ALA A 223 26.00 -15.55 3.56
N SER A 224 26.08 -16.76 3.03
CA SER A 224 27.28 -17.28 2.38
C SER A 224 27.71 -16.47 1.14
N PHE A 225 26.76 -15.92 0.40
CA PHE A 225 27.04 -15.03 -0.74
C PHE A 225 27.79 -13.77 -0.32
N TYR A 226 27.44 -13.22 0.85
CA TYR A 226 28.05 -12.02 1.41
C TYR A 226 29.25 -12.30 2.32
N GLY A 227 29.61 -13.58 2.53
CA GLY A 227 30.66 -13.97 3.47
C GLY A 227 30.26 -13.79 4.93
N LEU A 228 28.98 -13.79 5.22
CA LEU A 228 28.40 -13.64 6.55
C LEU A 228 28.19 -15.00 7.23
N PRO A 229 28.11 -15.04 8.58
CA PRO A 229 27.71 -16.24 9.31
C PRO A 229 26.32 -16.75 8.89
N ALA A 230 26.12 -18.07 8.91
CA ALA A 230 24.83 -18.69 8.57
C ALA A 230 23.69 -18.34 9.55
N SER A 231 23.98 -17.75 10.70
CA SER A 231 23.01 -17.18 11.64
C SER A 231 22.31 -15.92 11.12
N GLU A 232 22.82 -15.32 10.04
CA GLU A 232 22.21 -14.17 9.37
C GLU A 232 21.17 -14.58 8.30
N ASP A 233 21.13 -15.89 7.93
CA ASP A 233 20.09 -16.40 7.02
C ASP A 233 18.72 -16.42 7.70
N LEU A 234 17.68 -16.18 6.90
CA LEU A 234 16.28 -16.29 7.28
C LEU A 234 15.94 -17.75 7.61
N VAL A 235 15.36 -17.97 8.78
CA VAL A 235 14.92 -19.28 9.29
C VAL A 235 13.47 -19.18 9.70
N PHE A 236 12.61 -20.03 9.14
CA PHE A 236 11.20 -20.10 9.50
C PHE A 236 10.97 -20.85 10.82
N ALA A 237 9.77 -20.66 11.38
CA ALA A 237 9.37 -21.26 12.65
C ALA A 237 9.42 -22.80 12.65
N ASP A 238 9.26 -23.44 11.50
CA ASP A 238 9.41 -24.91 11.32
C ASP A 238 10.87 -25.37 11.19
N GLY A 239 11.83 -24.45 11.25
CA GLY A 239 13.26 -24.70 11.11
C GLY A 239 13.77 -24.73 9.66
N SER A 240 12.91 -24.58 8.67
CA SER A 240 13.33 -24.48 7.27
C SER A 240 14.05 -23.15 6.98
N LYS A 241 14.91 -23.13 5.96
CA LYS A 241 15.67 -21.94 5.54
C LYS A 241 15.21 -21.49 4.17
N PHE A 242 15.05 -20.19 4.02
CA PHE A 242 14.64 -19.61 2.73
C PHE A 242 15.80 -19.57 1.70
N GLY A 243 17.04 -19.43 2.17
CA GLY A 243 18.22 -19.32 1.30
C GLY A 243 18.63 -17.89 0.96
N ALA A 244 18.10 -16.91 1.70
CA ALA A 244 18.55 -15.52 1.72
C ALA A 244 18.71 -15.06 3.18
N CYS A 245 19.41 -13.93 3.39
CA CYS A 245 19.51 -13.31 4.71
C CYS A 245 18.14 -12.87 5.23
N SER A 246 17.96 -12.91 6.54
CA SER A 246 16.91 -12.13 7.20
C SER A 246 17.12 -10.64 6.91
N ILE A 247 16.05 -9.89 6.63
CA ILE A 247 16.13 -8.42 6.47
C ILE A 247 16.56 -7.73 7.77
N ALA A 248 16.49 -8.43 8.90
CA ALA A 248 16.97 -7.98 10.19
C ALA A 248 18.51 -8.03 10.32
N SER A 249 19.21 -8.68 9.40
CA SER A 249 20.67 -8.76 9.41
C SER A 249 21.31 -7.39 9.10
N ASP A 250 22.10 -6.88 10.05
CA ASP A 250 22.89 -5.66 9.82
C ASP A 250 24.01 -5.91 8.81
N GLY A 251 24.62 -7.10 8.86
CA GLY A 251 25.65 -7.49 7.91
C GLY A 251 25.12 -7.54 6.46
N TRP A 252 23.91 -8.04 6.27
CA TRP A 252 23.27 -8.03 4.95
C TRP A 252 23.05 -6.62 4.43
N ILE A 253 22.40 -5.74 5.22
CA ILE A 253 22.08 -4.40 4.71
C ILE A 253 23.34 -3.57 4.41
N GLU A 254 24.41 -3.70 5.20
CA GLU A 254 25.70 -3.07 4.91
C GLU A 254 26.28 -3.51 3.56
N GLN A 255 26.19 -4.82 3.25
CA GLN A 255 26.62 -5.36 1.97
C GLN A 255 25.71 -4.94 0.82
N ALA A 256 24.39 -4.94 1.02
CA ALA A 256 23.42 -4.50 0.03
C ALA A 256 23.59 -3.01 -0.33
N VAL A 257 23.81 -2.16 0.66
CA VAL A 257 24.15 -0.73 0.49
C VAL A 257 25.47 -0.57 -0.28
N THR A 258 26.51 -1.33 0.10
CA THR A 258 27.82 -1.29 -0.59
C THR A 258 27.67 -1.69 -2.05
N MET A 259 26.98 -2.80 -2.32
CA MET A 259 26.73 -3.31 -3.68
C MET A 259 25.95 -2.31 -4.53
N THR A 260 24.93 -1.67 -3.96
CA THR A 260 24.14 -0.62 -4.63
C THR A 260 25.03 0.56 -5.04
N ARG A 261 25.87 1.03 -4.14
CA ARG A 261 26.79 2.14 -4.38
C ARG A 261 27.82 1.81 -5.45
N GLU A 262 28.46 0.65 -5.38
CA GLU A 262 29.44 0.16 -6.37
C GLU A 262 28.83 -0.01 -7.74
N MET A 263 27.61 -0.58 -7.83
CA MET A 263 26.84 -0.73 -9.07
C MET A 263 26.62 0.63 -9.74
N ILE A 264 26.11 1.60 -9.01
CA ILE A 264 25.84 2.94 -9.53
C ILE A 264 27.15 3.59 -10.01
N ALA A 265 28.20 3.55 -9.20
CA ALA A 265 29.50 4.11 -9.56
C ALA A 265 30.10 3.46 -10.81
N TYR A 266 29.94 2.13 -10.96
CA TYR A 266 30.38 1.40 -12.14
C TYR A 266 29.59 1.78 -13.40
N LEU A 267 28.26 1.75 -13.34
CA LEU A 267 27.40 2.08 -14.49
C LEU A 267 27.57 3.53 -14.93
N SER A 268 27.84 4.43 -14.00
CA SER A 268 28.02 5.87 -14.25
C SER A 268 29.31 6.20 -15.03
N GLN A 269 30.28 5.28 -15.13
CA GLN A 269 31.52 5.48 -15.92
C GLN A 269 31.22 5.55 -17.43
N ASP A 270 30.21 4.83 -17.88
CA ASP A 270 29.77 4.89 -19.28
C ASP A 270 28.77 6.04 -19.45
N LYS A 271 29.20 7.09 -20.14
CA LYS A 271 28.40 8.31 -20.28
C LYS A 271 27.09 8.09 -21.06
N GLU A 272 27.10 7.24 -22.10
CA GLU A 272 25.91 6.97 -22.89
C GLU A 272 24.89 6.21 -22.07
N LEU A 273 25.29 5.12 -21.45
CA LEU A 273 24.43 4.33 -20.56
C LEU A 273 23.94 5.16 -19.38
N ALA A 274 24.83 5.86 -18.68
CA ALA A 274 24.49 6.67 -17.51
C ALA A 274 23.44 7.76 -17.80
N SER A 275 23.50 8.35 -19.01
CA SER A 275 22.53 9.36 -19.44
C SER A 275 21.12 8.80 -19.66
N ARG A 276 20.98 7.47 -19.71
CA ARG A 276 19.71 6.78 -19.92
C ARG A 276 19.13 6.16 -18.64
N ILE A 277 19.91 6.05 -17.56
CA ILE A 277 19.43 5.53 -16.29
C ILE A 277 18.87 6.69 -15.45
N ILE A 278 17.57 6.66 -15.16
CA ILE A 278 16.87 7.72 -14.43
C ILE A 278 16.32 7.27 -13.07
N GLY A 279 16.35 5.98 -12.75
CA GLY A 279 15.85 5.48 -11.48
C GLY A 279 16.32 4.09 -11.12
N TYR A 280 16.13 3.74 -9.84
CA TYR A 280 16.51 2.45 -9.26
C TYR A 280 15.39 1.92 -8.37
N ILE A 281 15.18 0.61 -8.40
CA ILE A 281 14.22 -0.10 -7.55
C ILE A 281 14.84 -1.40 -7.01
N PRO A 282 15.19 -1.46 -5.72
CA PRO A 282 15.67 -2.68 -5.08
C PRO A 282 14.50 -3.62 -4.77
N LEU A 283 14.65 -4.89 -5.12
CA LEU A 283 13.69 -5.95 -4.88
C LEU A 283 14.17 -6.83 -3.73
N VAL A 284 13.41 -6.90 -2.66
CA VAL A 284 13.78 -7.63 -1.42
C VAL A 284 12.55 -8.30 -0.83
N ASN A 285 12.76 -9.38 -0.10
CA ASN A 285 11.74 -10.11 0.65
C ASN A 285 10.72 -10.80 -0.27
N ASN A 286 9.50 -11.04 0.21
CA ASN A 286 8.50 -11.79 -0.55
C ASN A 286 8.18 -11.09 -1.88
N SER A 287 8.19 -11.82 -2.96
CA SER A 287 7.96 -11.34 -4.35
C SER A 287 8.87 -10.18 -4.80
N GLY A 288 9.88 -9.80 -4.00
CA GLY A 288 10.66 -8.59 -4.20
C GLY A 288 9.96 -7.31 -3.74
N GLU A 289 8.82 -7.42 -3.07
CA GLU A 289 7.91 -6.33 -2.74
C GLU A 289 7.95 -5.94 -1.25
N TRP A 290 8.99 -6.33 -0.52
CA TRP A 290 9.28 -5.96 0.86
C TRP A 290 8.36 -6.52 1.96
N PHE A 291 7.25 -7.16 1.67
CA PHE A 291 6.45 -7.77 2.73
C PHE A 291 7.08 -9.06 3.25
N SER A 292 6.71 -9.45 4.47
CA SER A 292 7.41 -10.52 5.20
C SER A 292 7.44 -11.83 4.41
N GLN A 293 8.63 -12.41 4.29
CA GLN A 293 8.80 -13.73 3.67
C GLN A 293 8.08 -14.79 4.50
N GLY A 294 7.35 -15.67 3.83
CA GLY A 294 6.48 -16.66 4.51
C GLY A 294 5.13 -16.11 4.97
N TYR A 295 4.79 -14.87 4.57
CA TYR A 295 3.53 -14.22 4.93
C TYR A 295 2.32 -15.06 4.52
N TRP A 296 2.26 -15.53 3.27
CA TRP A 296 1.14 -16.33 2.77
C TRP A 296 1.07 -17.73 3.36
N GLU A 297 2.20 -18.28 3.75
CA GLU A 297 2.33 -19.60 4.40
C GLU A 297 2.08 -19.55 5.91
N GLY A 298 1.95 -18.38 6.49
CA GLY A 298 1.78 -18.18 7.92
C GLY A 298 3.06 -18.50 8.73
N MET A 299 4.23 -18.25 8.13
CA MET A 299 5.52 -18.60 8.74
C MET A 299 6.32 -17.35 9.12
N ALA A 300 6.62 -17.21 10.42
CA ALA A 300 7.46 -16.13 10.93
C ALA A 300 8.96 -16.41 10.71
N ASP A 301 9.74 -15.34 10.49
CA ASP A 301 11.20 -15.36 10.56
C ASP A 301 11.66 -15.41 12.02
N VAL A 302 12.16 -16.57 12.46
CA VAL A 302 12.67 -16.78 13.82
C VAL A 302 14.20 -16.82 13.89
N SER A 303 14.88 -16.31 12.89
CA SER A 303 16.34 -16.26 12.83
C SER A 303 16.95 -15.53 14.03
N GLU A 304 18.23 -15.82 14.30
CA GLU A 304 18.98 -15.11 15.34
C GLU A 304 19.11 -13.62 15.05
N ALA A 305 19.25 -13.26 13.76
CA ALA A 305 19.29 -11.87 13.32
C ALA A 305 17.99 -11.14 13.66
N ASN A 306 16.82 -11.73 13.35
CA ASN A 306 15.52 -11.13 13.63
C ASN A 306 15.26 -11.04 15.14
N THR A 307 15.59 -12.09 15.89
CA THR A 307 15.45 -12.08 17.36
C THR A 307 16.33 -10.99 18.00
N ARG A 308 17.58 -10.85 17.56
CA ARG A 308 18.50 -9.82 18.05
C ARG A 308 17.95 -8.42 17.79
N LYS A 309 17.50 -8.17 16.58
CA LYS A 309 16.98 -6.85 16.15
C LYS A 309 15.66 -6.49 16.85
N PHE A 310 14.78 -7.48 17.07
CA PHE A 310 13.55 -7.26 17.86
C PHE A 310 13.85 -6.86 19.31
N ARG A 311 14.85 -7.49 19.93
CA ARG A 311 15.31 -7.11 21.29
C ARG A 311 15.88 -5.69 21.35
N GLU A 312 16.61 -5.25 20.33
CA GLU A 312 17.12 -3.86 20.21
C GLU A 312 15.95 -2.87 20.12
N TRP A 313 14.97 -3.17 19.28
CA TRP A 313 13.77 -2.35 19.13
C TRP A 313 12.98 -2.27 20.44
N LEU A 314 12.78 -3.36 21.16
CA LEU A 314 12.12 -3.38 22.46
C LEU A 314 12.87 -2.54 23.52
N LYS A 315 14.20 -2.61 23.53
CA LYS A 315 15.00 -1.72 24.40
C LYS A 315 14.74 -0.26 24.13
N TYR A 316 14.63 0.12 22.86
CA TYR A 316 14.26 1.48 22.48
C TYR A 316 12.82 1.82 22.87
N ARG A 317 11.88 0.95 22.52
CA ARG A 317 10.43 1.09 22.78
C ARG A 317 10.11 1.30 24.25
N TYR A 318 10.81 0.59 25.14
CA TYR A 318 10.62 0.62 26.59
C TYR A 318 11.72 1.42 27.31
N ASN A 319 12.46 2.28 26.63
CA ASN A 319 13.55 3.08 27.22
C ASN A 319 14.55 2.26 28.07
N ASN A 320 14.82 1.03 27.64
CA ASN A 320 15.65 0.04 28.34
C ASN A 320 15.17 -0.29 29.78
N ASP A 321 13.88 -0.05 30.06
CA ASP A 321 13.25 -0.41 31.34
C ASP A 321 12.54 -1.77 31.23
N VAL A 322 13.16 -2.81 31.77
CA VAL A 322 12.60 -4.15 31.81
C VAL A 322 11.33 -4.25 32.63
N SER A 323 11.12 -3.34 33.60
CA SER A 323 9.91 -3.34 34.43
C SER A 323 8.72 -2.83 33.61
N ALA A 324 8.93 -1.86 32.72
CA ALA A 324 7.93 -1.39 31.78
C ALA A 324 7.54 -2.50 30.79
N LEU A 325 8.52 -3.22 30.24
CA LEU A 325 8.26 -4.38 29.36
C LEU A 325 7.44 -5.47 30.06
N ARG A 326 7.83 -5.87 31.28
CA ARG A 326 7.13 -6.88 32.08
C ARG A 326 5.69 -6.47 32.40
N LYS A 327 5.51 -5.20 32.74
CA LYS A 327 4.17 -4.65 32.99
C LYS A 327 3.29 -4.66 31.74
N ALA A 328 3.88 -4.30 30.58
CA ALA A 328 3.13 -4.23 29.34
C ALA A 328 2.69 -5.62 28.82
N TRP A 329 3.53 -6.65 29.03
CA TRP A 329 3.28 -8.02 28.56
C TRP A 329 2.69 -8.93 29.65
N GLY A 330 2.48 -8.45 30.87
CA GLY A 330 1.95 -9.26 31.98
C GLY A 330 2.91 -10.38 32.44
N ASP A 331 4.17 -10.42 31.99
CA ASP A 331 5.13 -11.48 32.26
C ASP A 331 6.34 -10.97 33.06
N ASN A 332 6.35 -11.32 34.37
CA ASN A 332 7.44 -10.94 35.28
C ASN A 332 8.74 -11.73 35.05
N SER A 333 8.71 -12.80 34.28
CA SER A 333 9.88 -13.65 34.03
C SER A 333 10.76 -13.16 32.88
N ILE A 334 10.21 -12.34 31.99
CA ILE A 334 10.83 -11.90 30.76
C ILE A 334 11.93 -10.84 30.97
N THR A 335 12.94 -10.88 30.15
CA THR A 335 13.96 -9.83 30.03
C THR A 335 14.20 -9.54 28.56
N PHE A 336 14.79 -8.39 28.21
CA PHE A 336 15.15 -8.11 26.83
C PHE A 336 16.02 -9.20 26.20
N ASP A 337 16.86 -9.88 26.98
CA ASP A 337 17.75 -10.92 26.45
C ASP A 337 17.07 -12.29 26.31
N THR A 338 15.94 -12.52 26.96
CA THR A 338 15.16 -13.78 26.89
C THR A 338 14.01 -13.72 25.88
N VAL A 339 13.63 -12.55 25.40
CA VAL A 339 12.57 -12.39 24.38
C VAL A 339 12.90 -13.20 23.14
N LYS A 340 11.88 -13.84 22.56
CA LYS A 340 11.91 -14.51 21.27
C LYS A 340 10.89 -13.89 20.35
N VAL A 341 11.12 -14.00 19.05
CA VAL A 341 10.13 -13.65 18.01
C VAL A 341 8.90 -14.53 18.21
N PRO A 342 7.68 -13.96 18.22
CA PRO A 342 6.44 -14.73 18.27
C PRO A 342 6.21 -15.48 16.93
N VAL A 343 5.68 -16.69 17.01
CA VAL A 343 5.48 -17.56 15.84
C VAL A 343 4.06 -17.54 15.29
N ASN A 344 3.06 -17.29 16.14
CA ASN A 344 1.65 -17.29 15.77
C ASN A 344 1.11 -15.86 15.78
N VAL A 345 1.72 -14.99 14.97
CA VAL A 345 1.33 -13.57 14.93
C VAL A 345 0.00 -13.43 14.19
N PRO A 346 -1.02 -12.78 14.80
CA PRO A 346 -2.28 -12.51 14.12
C PRO A 346 -2.06 -11.74 12.80
N GLY A 347 -2.80 -12.11 11.75
CA GLY A 347 -2.63 -11.58 10.41
C GLY A 347 -1.48 -12.20 9.60
N LEU A 348 -0.64 -13.03 10.20
CA LEU A 348 0.37 -13.79 9.48
C LEU A 348 -0.28 -15.02 8.83
N GLY A 349 -0.47 -14.94 7.52
CA GLY A 349 -1.20 -15.94 6.75
C GLY A 349 -2.74 -15.83 6.89
N PRO A 350 -3.47 -16.46 5.98
CA PRO A 350 -4.89 -16.23 5.82
C PRO A 350 -5.79 -16.82 6.92
N ASN A 351 -5.25 -17.54 7.88
CA ASN A 351 -6.03 -18.29 8.90
C ASN A 351 -5.62 -17.99 10.34
N ASN A 352 -4.86 -16.94 10.56
CA ASN A 352 -4.26 -16.67 11.87
C ASN A 352 -4.89 -15.46 12.58
N ASP A 353 -6.21 -15.36 12.57
CA ASP A 353 -6.96 -14.39 13.38
C ASP A 353 -7.11 -14.88 14.82
N THR A 354 -7.22 -13.95 15.76
CA THR A 354 -7.58 -14.25 17.15
C THR A 354 -9.10 -14.18 17.35
N GLU A 355 -9.57 -14.68 18.50
CA GLU A 355 -10.96 -14.53 18.93
C GLU A 355 -11.28 -13.09 19.39
N HIS A 356 -10.24 -12.25 19.60
CA HIS A 356 -10.35 -10.88 20.07
C HIS A 356 -10.47 -9.91 18.87
N LEU A 357 -11.42 -9.01 18.92
CA LEU A 357 -11.51 -7.93 17.91
C LEU A 357 -10.25 -7.07 17.93
N PHE A 358 -9.79 -6.71 19.12
CA PHE A 358 -8.56 -5.97 19.32
C PHE A 358 -7.61 -6.70 20.27
N LEU A 359 -6.32 -6.59 20.01
CA LEU A 359 -5.22 -7.13 20.81
C LEU A 359 -4.94 -6.21 22.00
N LEU A 360 -5.83 -6.21 23.00
CA LEU A 360 -5.77 -5.31 24.17
C LEU A 360 -5.29 -5.98 25.44
N GLU A 361 -5.30 -7.31 25.50
CA GLU A 361 -4.85 -8.05 26.66
C GLU A 361 -3.32 -8.00 26.81
N GLU A 362 -2.82 -8.20 28.04
CA GLU A 362 -1.37 -8.10 28.31
C GLU A 362 -0.59 -9.15 27.51
N GLU A 363 -1.14 -10.35 27.36
CA GLU A 363 -0.55 -11.46 26.59
C GLU A 363 -0.48 -11.20 25.07
N ASP A 364 -1.34 -10.33 24.53
CA ASP A 364 -1.36 -9.97 23.12
C ASP A 364 -0.29 -8.95 22.76
N ARG A 365 0.26 -8.24 23.75
CA ARG A 365 1.15 -7.12 23.51
C ARG A 365 2.42 -7.47 22.76
N ILE A 366 2.91 -8.69 22.92
CA ILE A 366 4.04 -9.19 22.13
C ILE A 366 3.78 -9.14 20.61
N TYR A 367 2.55 -9.43 20.19
CA TYR A 367 2.17 -9.40 18.78
C TYR A 367 2.12 -7.98 18.24
N VAL A 368 1.52 -7.05 18.99
CA VAL A 368 1.46 -5.63 18.63
C VAL A 368 2.87 -5.05 18.51
N ASP A 369 3.72 -5.28 19.50
CA ASP A 369 5.11 -4.81 19.49
C ASP A 369 5.90 -5.43 18.33
N TYR A 370 5.67 -6.70 18.00
CA TYR A 370 6.33 -7.35 16.88
C TYR A 370 5.88 -6.79 15.52
N CYS A 371 4.59 -6.52 15.34
CA CYS A 371 4.07 -5.89 14.12
C CYS A 371 4.67 -4.49 13.90
N LEU A 372 4.67 -3.65 14.94
CA LEU A 372 5.29 -2.32 14.88
C LEU A 372 6.79 -2.38 14.60
N TYR A 373 7.50 -3.31 15.27
CA TYR A 373 8.90 -3.57 15.02
C TYR A 373 9.17 -3.94 13.56
N TYR A 374 8.40 -4.87 12.99
CA TYR A 374 8.66 -5.37 11.64
C TYR A 374 8.37 -4.32 10.57
N CYS A 375 7.38 -3.46 10.79
CA CYS A 375 7.14 -2.30 9.95
C CYS A 375 8.30 -1.28 10.02
N ASP A 376 8.80 -0.98 11.23
CA ASP A 376 9.97 -0.12 11.41
C ASP A 376 11.22 -0.67 10.75
N LEU A 377 11.44 -1.99 10.88
CA LEU A 377 12.58 -2.68 10.28
C LEU A 377 12.53 -2.56 8.75
N THR A 378 11.37 -2.82 8.15
CA THR A 378 11.20 -2.75 6.69
C THR A 378 11.49 -1.35 6.18
N CYS A 379 10.94 -0.31 6.83
CA CYS A 379 11.20 1.08 6.49
C CYS A 379 12.69 1.43 6.60
N ASP A 380 13.34 1.05 7.70
CA ASP A 380 14.77 1.33 7.91
C ASP A 380 15.66 0.76 6.79
N ARG A 381 15.32 -0.44 6.29
CA ARG A 381 16.07 -1.09 5.19
C ARG A 381 15.83 -0.41 3.85
N ILE A 382 14.60 0.01 3.57
CA ILE A 382 14.26 0.79 2.37
C ILE A 382 14.99 2.14 2.40
N GLU A 383 14.93 2.87 3.52
CA GLU A 383 15.57 4.18 3.69
C GLU A 383 17.10 4.12 3.47
N GLN A 384 17.78 3.08 3.98
CA GLN A 384 19.22 2.92 3.79
C GLN A 384 19.61 2.71 2.31
N LEU A 385 18.83 1.92 1.57
CA LEU A 385 19.04 1.72 0.14
C LEU A 385 18.67 2.96 -0.68
N ALA A 386 17.61 3.66 -0.31
CA ALA A 386 17.24 4.93 -0.92
C ALA A 386 18.34 5.96 -0.74
N ARG A 387 18.89 6.09 0.48
CA ARG A 387 20.01 6.96 0.77
C ARG A 387 21.25 6.61 -0.04
N ALA A 388 21.55 5.32 -0.22
CA ALA A 388 22.66 4.87 -1.05
C ALA A 388 22.51 5.32 -2.51
N VAL A 389 21.31 5.18 -3.09
CA VAL A 389 21.00 5.65 -4.44
C VAL A 389 21.15 7.16 -4.54
N LYS A 390 20.52 7.93 -3.65
CA LYS A 390 20.60 9.41 -3.66
C LYS A 390 22.03 9.90 -3.49
N LEU A 391 22.79 9.29 -2.60
CA LEU A 391 24.19 9.63 -2.37
C LEU A 391 25.04 9.44 -3.64
N GLU A 392 24.96 8.27 -4.29
CA GLU A 392 25.81 7.95 -5.46
C GLU A 392 25.34 8.62 -6.76
N THR A 393 24.08 9.06 -6.82
CA THR A 393 23.56 9.80 -7.96
C THR A 393 23.56 11.32 -7.76
N GLY A 394 23.94 11.80 -6.56
CA GLY A 394 23.81 13.22 -6.21
C GLY A 394 22.38 13.72 -6.26
N GLY A 395 21.42 12.85 -5.93
CA GLY A 395 19.99 13.15 -5.97
C GLY A 395 19.38 13.18 -7.38
N LYS A 396 20.13 12.85 -8.44
CA LYS A 396 19.65 12.98 -9.81
C LYS A 396 18.75 11.84 -10.27
N SER A 397 18.83 10.65 -9.65
CA SER A 397 18.00 9.52 -10.02
C SER A 397 16.85 9.31 -9.05
N LEU A 398 15.71 8.87 -9.58
CA LEU A 398 14.54 8.49 -8.81
C LEU A 398 14.81 7.19 -8.04
N PHE A 399 14.26 7.12 -6.82
CA PHE A 399 14.20 5.89 -6.04
C PHE A 399 12.74 5.43 -5.96
N THR A 400 12.49 4.19 -6.34
CA THR A 400 11.18 3.54 -6.26
C THR A 400 11.22 2.38 -5.28
N SER A 401 10.18 2.21 -4.47
CA SER A 401 10.01 1.04 -3.62
C SER A 401 8.57 0.54 -3.65
N PHE A 402 8.40 -0.75 -3.65
CA PHE A 402 7.12 -1.37 -3.30
C PHE A 402 6.89 -1.16 -1.81
N TYR A 403 5.79 -0.50 -1.42
CA TYR A 403 5.43 -0.33 -0.01
C TYR A 403 4.03 0.25 0.16
N GLY A 404 3.37 -0.06 1.31
CA GLY A 404 2.11 0.57 1.71
C GLY A 404 0.85 -0.16 1.20
N TYR A 405 0.82 -1.47 1.23
CA TYR A 405 -0.28 -2.31 0.70
C TYR A 405 -1.44 -2.48 1.69
N HIS A 406 -1.89 -1.38 2.32
CA HIS A 406 -2.96 -1.39 3.32
C HIS A 406 -4.28 -2.01 2.84
N CYS A 407 -4.54 -1.92 1.54
CA CYS A 407 -5.78 -2.42 0.95
C CYS A 407 -5.65 -3.83 0.34
N GLU A 408 -4.53 -4.54 0.58
CA GLU A 408 -4.32 -5.88 0.01
C GLU A 408 -3.66 -6.86 0.98
N LEU A 409 -2.68 -6.44 1.79
CA LEU A 409 -2.09 -7.26 2.83
C LEU A 409 -2.86 -7.10 4.15
N PHE A 410 -3.06 -8.19 4.86
CA PHE A 410 -3.83 -8.21 6.10
C PHE A 410 -2.90 -8.20 7.30
N GLY A 411 -3.06 -7.21 8.16
CA GLY A 411 -2.27 -7.08 9.38
C GLY A 411 -0.90 -6.46 9.21
N ALA A 412 -0.53 -5.70 10.22
CA ALA A 412 0.74 -4.98 10.29
C ALA A 412 1.97 -5.90 10.28
N VAL A 413 1.81 -7.20 10.57
CA VAL A 413 2.87 -8.22 10.48
C VAL A 413 3.45 -8.37 9.07
N SER A 414 2.73 -7.91 8.04
CA SER A 414 3.26 -7.82 6.67
C SER A 414 4.51 -6.94 6.58
N GLY A 415 4.67 -5.95 7.46
CA GLY A 415 5.74 -4.95 7.41
C GLY A 415 5.39 -3.69 6.62
N HIS A 416 4.18 -3.58 6.04
CA HIS A 416 3.75 -2.48 5.16
C HIS A 416 2.93 -1.38 5.86
N TYR A 417 2.81 -1.40 7.19
CA TYR A 417 1.97 -0.50 7.97
C TYR A 417 2.81 0.55 8.73
N ASN A 418 3.68 1.26 8.01
CA ASN A 418 4.36 2.47 8.46
C ASN A 418 4.60 3.40 7.26
N LEU A 419 3.52 3.62 6.48
CA LEU A 419 3.54 4.49 5.30
C LEU A 419 3.89 5.93 5.70
N THR A 420 3.41 6.41 6.85
CA THR A 420 3.75 7.72 7.41
C THR A 420 5.27 7.96 7.39
N ARG A 421 6.08 6.99 7.82
CA ARG A 421 7.54 7.07 7.81
C ARG A 421 8.10 7.12 6.39
N MET A 422 7.58 6.30 5.48
CA MET A 422 8.01 6.31 4.07
C MET A 422 7.67 7.64 3.38
N LEU A 423 6.53 8.23 3.72
CA LEU A 423 6.11 9.54 3.18
C LEU A 423 7.01 10.68 3.67
N GLN A 424 7.54 10.57 4.87
CA GLN A 424 8.50 11.54 5.44
C GLN A 424 9.95 11.35 4.95
N CYS A 425 10.29 10.20 4.35
CA CYS A 425 11.63 9.93 3.85
C CYS A 425 11.91 10.73 2.57
N GLU A 426 12.82 11.70 2.64
CA GLU A 426 13.19 12.56 1.50
C GLU A 426 13.88 11.80 0.35
N ASP A 427 14.50 10.66 0.64
CA ASP A 427 15.26 9.85 -0.33
C ASP A 427 14.35 8.91 -1.16
N VAL A 428 13.07 8.75 -0.80
CA VAL A 428 12.07 7.96 -1.55
C VAL A 428 11.22 8.88 -2.41
N ASP A 429 11.18 8.68 -3.72
CA ASP A 429 10.40 9.52 -4.65
C ASP A 429 9.08 8.87 -5.04
N ILE A 430 9.13 7.55 -5.30
CA ILE A 430 8.00 6.78 -5.84
C ILE A 430 7.74 5.59 -4.91
N LEU A 431 6.48 5.40 -4.56
CA LEU A 431 5.97 4.18 -3.97
C LEU A 431 5.13 3.44 -5.01
N ALA A 432 5.17 2.12 -4.99
CA ALA A 432 4.54 1.30 -6.00
C ALA A 432 3.87 0.05 -5.42
N GLY A 433 2.95 -0.51 -6.18
CA GLY A 433 2.32 -1.80 -5.92
C GLY A 433 1.49 -2.26 -7.09
N PRO A 434 1.11 -3.54 -7.15
CA PRO A 434 0.16 -4.01 -8.15
C PRO A 434 -1.17 -3.26 -8.07
N VAL A 435 -1.91 -3.24 -9.18
CA VAL A 435 -3.33 -2.86 -9.14
C VAL A 435 -4.06 -3.85 -8.24
N GLY A 436 -5.00 -3.38 -7.42
CA GLY A 436 -5.77 -4.27 -6.52
C GLY A 436 -6.33 -5.49 -7.25
N TYR A 437 -6.17 -6.68 -6.66
CA TYR A 437 -6.52 -7.94 -7.34
C TYR A 437 -8.02 -8.22 -7.42
N SER A 438 -8.84 -7.45 -6.71
CA SER A 438 -10.31 -7.54 -6.81
C SER A 438 -10.85 -6.62 -7.89
N GLU A 439 -11.88 -7.06 -8.62
CA GLU A 439 -12.65 -6.25 -9.56
C GLU A 439 -11.78 -5.55 -10.63
N ARG A 440 -10.96 -6.33 -11.34
CA ARG A 440 -10.07 -5.83 -12.42
C ARG A 440 -10.72 -5.77 -13.80
N GLU A 441 -11.94 -6.29 -13.97
CA GLU A 441 -12.62 -6.48 -15.26
C GLU A 441 -12.77 -5.16 -16.04
N ALA A 442 -12.70 -5.25 -17.37
CA ALA A 442 -12.91 -4.11 -18.25
C ALA A 442 -14.31 -3.49 -18.08
N THR A 443 -15.31 -4.31 -17.74
CA THR A 443 -16.71 -3.89 -17.54
C THR A 443 -17.07 -3.87 -16.05
N GLY A 444 -17.26 -2.68 -15.49
CA GLY A 444 -17.68 -2.50 -14.09
C GLY A 444 -16.62 -2.80 -13.03
N GLY A 445 -15.42 -3.26 -13.43
CA GLY A 445 -14.30 -3.40 -12.52
C GLY A 445 -13.75 -2.05 -12.08
N ILE A 446 -13.14 -1.98 -10.89
CA ILE A 446 -12.73 -0.72 -10.26
C ILE A 446 -11.24 -0.41 -10.40
N ALA A 447 -10.41 -1.40 -10.71
CA ALA A 447 -8.95 -1.23 -10.82
C ALA A 447 -8.34 -0.40 -9.66
N SER A 448 -8.66 -0.75 -8.41
CA SER A 448 -8.35 0.03 -7.22
C SER A 448 -6.85 0.07 -6.90
N TYR A 449 -6.45 1.08 -6.13
CA TYR A 449 -5.11 1.12 -5.52
C TYR A 449 -4.98 0.12 -4.36
N MET A 450 -3.75 -0.33 -4.09
CA MET A 450 -3.42 -1.10 -2.89
C MET A 450 -3.06 -0.24 -1.69
N THR A 451 -2.94 1.07 -1.86
CA THR A 451 -2.40 2.03 -0.88
C THR A 451 -3.39 3.12 -0.49
N ILE A 452 -2.99 3.92 0.48
CA ILE A 452 -3.65 5.16 0.91
C ILE A 452 -3.17 6.29 -0.02
N VAL A 453 -3.66 6.26 -1.26
CA VAL A 453 -3.10 7.01 -2.40
C VAL A 453 -3.09 8.53 -2.21
N SER A 454 -4.09 9.11 -1.52
CA SER A 454 -4.16 10.57 -1.34
C SER A 454 -3.08 11.07 -0.39
N SER A 455 -2.70 10.29 0.64
CA SER A 455 -1.57 10.60 1.51
C SER A 455 -0.24 10.58 0.77
N VAL A 456 -0.08 9.68 -0.21
CA VAL A 456 1.13 9.65 -1.06
C VAL A 456 1.26 10.94 -1.86
N ALA A 457 0.17 11.38 -2.48
CA ALA A 457 0.14 12.63 -3.25
C ALA A 457 0.33 13.87 -2.35
N GLU A 458 -0.30 13.89 -1.17
CA GLU A 458 -0.17 14.98 -0.19
C GLU A 458 1.28 15.16 0.30
N ALA A 459 2.02 14.06 0.41
CA ALA A 459 3.45 14.09 0.74
C ALA A 459 4.36 14.51 -0.43
N GLY A 460 3.81 14.86 -1.59
CA GLY A 460 4.57 15.23 -2.78
C GLY A 460 5.29 14.08 -3.46
N LYS A 461 4.95 12.83 -3.12
CA LYS A 461 5.46 11.61 -3.75
C LYS A 461 4.50 11.12 -4.82
N MET A 462 4.96 10.18 -5.65
CA MET A 462 4.09 9.58 -6.66
C MET A 462 3.85 8.11 -6.35
N TRP A 463 2.59 7.68 -6.50
CA TRP A 463 2.27 6.27 -6.54
C TRP A 463 2.33 5.76 -7.97
N PHE A 464 2.94 4.59 -8.17
CA PHE A 464 2.92 3.88 -9.45
C PHE A 464 2.17 2.56 -9.31
N ASP A 465 1.18 2.34 -10.14
CA ASP A 465 0.56 1.03 -10.28
C ASP A 465 1.43 0.11 -11.14
N GLU A 466 1.75 -1.07 -10.62
CA GLU A 466 2.22 -2.18 -11.44
C GLU A 466 1.00 -2.81 -12.12
N SER A 467 0.75 -2.40 -13.37
CA SER A 467 -0.38 -2.88 -14.16
C SER A 467 -0.08 -4.25 -14.76
N ASP A 468 -0.11 -5.28 -13.91
CA ASP A 468 0.20 -6.68 -14.22
C ASP A 468 -1.02 -7.44 -14.80
N TYR A 469 -1.80 -6.75 -15.61
CA TYR A 469 -2.95 -7.34 -16.28
C TYR A 469 -2.53 -8.38 -17.31
N ARG A 470 -2.90 -9.62 -17.09
CA ARG A 470 -2.81 -10.64 -18.12
C ARG A 470 -3.83 -10.34 -19.20
N THR A 471 -3.43 -10.39 -20.46
CA THR A 471 -4.28 -10.03 -21.59
C THR A 471 -4.58 -11.26 -22.45
N TYR A 472 -5.40 -11.11 -23.47
CA TYR A 472 -5.66 -12.15 -24.48
C TYR A 472 -4.40 -12.62 -25.23
N LEU A 473 -3.27 -11.91 -25.10
CA LEU A 473 -1.96 -12.28 -25.61
C LEU A 473 -1.15 -13.14 -24.65
N SER A 474 -1.62 -13.29 -23.40
CA SER A 474 -0.94 -14.12 -22.38
C SER A 474 -0.88 -15.57 -22.83
N LYS A 475 0.27 -16.21 -22.59
CA LYS A 475 0.53 -17.61 -22.98
C LYS A 475 0.37 -18.58 -21.82
N ASP A 476 0.22 -18.10 -20.60
CA ASP A 476 0.00 -18.93 -19.44
C ASP A 476 -1.48 -19.18 -19.21
N GLU A 477 -1.83 -20.42 -18.83
CA GLU A 477 -3.19 -20.79 -18.44
C GLU A 477 -3.63 -20.17 -17.09
N GLU A 478 -2.75 -19.46 -16.40
CA GLU A 478 -3.07 -18.73 -15.18
C GLU A 478 -3.91 -17.49 -15.47
N THR A 479 -5.19 -17.73 -15.74
CA THR A 479 -6.16 -16.67 -16.09
C THR A 479 -6.73 -15.93 -14.87
N GLY A 480 -6.27 -16.23 -13.65
CA GLY A 480 -6.93 -15.78 -12.40
C GLY A 480 -6.87 -14.28 -12.12
N PHE A 481 -5.95 -13.52 -12.69
CA PHE A 481 -5.71 -12.13 -12.29
C PHE A 481 -6.12 -11.08 -13.29
N SER A 482 -6.50 -11.43 -14.51
CA SER A 482 -7.04 -10.47 -15.45
C SER A 482 -7.85 -11.05 -16.54
N PRO A 483 -8.96 -10.51 -16.72
CA PRO A 483 -9.95 -10.94 -17.68
C PRO A 483 -9.99 -10.07 -18.93
N PHE A 484 -8.88 -9.60 -19.46
CA PHE A 484 -8.90 -8.95 -20.77
C PHE A 484 -8.83 -10.02 -21.88
N GLN A 485 -10.02 -10.49 -22.31
CA GLN A 485 -10.18 -11.61 -23.22
C GLN A 485 -10.02 -11.26 -24.71
N ASN A 486 -9.95 -9.97 -25.03
CA ASN A 486 -9.83 -9.46 -26.39
C ASN A 486 -9.27 -8.03 -26.38
N LEU A 487 -8.92 -7.52 -27.57
CA LEU A 487 -8.37 -6.19 -27.75
C LEU A 487 -9.30 -5.07 -27.23
N ASP A 488 -10.62 -5.20 -27.46
CA ASP A 488 -11.57 -4.18 -27.01
C ASP A 488 -11.60 -4.07 -25.48
N GLU A 489 -11.52 -5.18 -24.76
CA GLU A 489 -11.42 -5.19 -23.31
C GLU A 489 -10.07 -4.63 -22.82
N LEU A 490 -8.97 -4.95 -23.50
CA LEU A 490 -7.65 -4.38 -23.18
C LEU A 490 -7.69 -2.85 -23.33
N ILE A 491 -8.22 -2.32 -24.44
CA ILE A 491 -8.35 -0.88 -24.66
C ILE A 491 -9.21 -0.23 -23.61
N ARG A 492 -10.37 -0.81 -23.29
CA ARG A 492 -11.25 -0.26 -22.23
C ARG A 492 -10.61 -0.30 -20.84
N GLY A 493 -9.84 -1.34 -20.54
CA GLY A 493 -9.04 -1.43 -19.30
C GLY A 493 -7.94 -0.36 -19.26
N THR A 494 -7.26 -0.15 -20.39
CA THR A 494 -6.23 0.91 -20.54
C THR A 494 -6.84 2.29 -20.32
N GLN A 495 -7.98 2.58 -20.93
CA GLN A 495 -8.72 3.84 -20.75
C GLN A 495 -9.08 4.08 -19.28
N LYS A 496 -9.52 3.04 -18.57
CA LYS A 496 -9.84 3.09 -17.14
C LYS A 496 -8.59 3.39 -16.29
N GLU A 497 -7.49 2.68 -16.54
CA GLU A 497 -6.23 2.88 -15.82
C GLU A 497 -5.69 4.30 -16.00
N MET A 498 -5.65 4.78 -17.23
CA MET A 498 -5.20 6.13 -17.56
C MET A 498 -6.13 7.23 -16.99
N ALA A 499 -7.46 6.98 -16.96
CA ALA A 499 -8.42 7.89 -16.33
C ALA A 499 -8.19 7.97 -14.81
N LYS A 500 -7.94 6.84 -14.14
CA LYS A 500 -7.60 6.78 -12.73
C LYS A 500 -6.33 7.59 -12.44
N MET A 501 -5.28 7.40 -13.25
CA MET A 501 -4.05 8.19 -13.14
C MET A 501 -4.30 9.69 -13.28
N MET A 502 -5.10 10.11 -14.26
CA MET A 502 -5.45 11.52 -14.45
C MET A 502 -6.18 12.09 -13.23
N VAL A 503 -7.13 11.36 -12.65
CA VAL A 503 -7.90 11.83 -11.49
C VAL A 503 -7.03 11.97 -10.25
N PHE A 504 -6.21 10.96 -9.95
CA PHE A 504 -5.45 10.89 -8.68
C PHE A 504 -4.00 11.40 -8.77
N GLY A 505 -3.49 11.73 -9.96
CA GLY A 505 -2.12 12.22 -10.14
C GLY A 505 -1.05 11.14 -9.91
N THR A 506 -1.29 9.93 -10.36
CA THR A 506 -0.41 8.77 -10.20
C THR A 506 0.27 8.38 -11.50
N GLY A 507 1.15 7.38 -11.43
CA GLY A 507 1.80 6.75 -12.58
C GLY A 507 1.45 5.27 -12.73
N THR A 508 1.91 4.67 -13.82
CA THR A 508 1.81 3.23 -14.04
C THR A 508 3.00 2.71 -14.83
N TRP A 509 3.31 1.43 -14.65
CA TRP A 509 4.02 0.65 -15.65
C TRP A 509 3.20 -0.56 -16.06
N TRP A 510 3.10 -0.78 -17.37
CA TRP A 510 2.47 -1.97 -17.94
C TRP A 510 3.41 -3.15 -17.73
N ALA A 511 3.06 -4.01 -16.79
CA ALA A 511 3.93 -5.07 -16.28
C ALA A 511 3.73 -6.38 -17.05
N ASP A 512 4.64 -6.67 -17.99
CA ASP A 512 4.70 -7.97 -18.67
C ASP A 512 5.57 -8.95 -17.87
N ILE A 513 5.01 -9.47 -16.79
CA ILE A 513 5.69 -10.39 -15.89
C ILE A 513 6.07 -11.66 -16.64
N GLY A 514 7.37 -12.01 -16.60
CA GLY A 514 7.91 -13.14 -17.35
C GLY A 514 8.13 -12.88 -18.83
N SER A 515 7.88 -11.64 -19.29
CA SER A 515 8.14 -11.21 -20.70
C SER A 515 7.43 -12.10 -21.72
N GLN A 516 6.12 -12.22 -21.55
CA GLN A 516 5.27 -13.12 -22.36
C GLN A 516 4.58 -12.41 -23.53
N GLY A 517 4.75 -11.11 -23.67
CA GLY A 517 4.15 -10.30 -24.72
C GLY A 517 2.71 -9.89 -24.42
N TRP A 518 2.34 -9.73 -23.11
CA TRP A 518 0.97 -9.34 -22.71
C TRP A 518 0.49 -8.05 -23.35
N PHE A 519 1.41 -7.14 -23.66
CA PHE A 519 1.14 -5.83 -24.26
C PHE A 519 1.74 -5.69 -25.67
N ASN A 520 2.01 -6.80 -26.36
CA ASN A 520 2.61 -6.82 -27.69
C ASN A 520 1.59 -6.52 -28.80
N ASP A 521 0.84 -5.42 -28.68
CA ASP A 521 -0.17 -4.95 -29.65
C ASP A 521 0.05 -3.47 -29.99
N GLN A 522 0.02 -3.12 -31.28
CA GLN A 522 0.25 -1.73 -31.71
C GLN A 522 -0.92 -0.81 -31.31
N THR A 523 -2.18 -1.31 -31.42
CA THR A 523 -3.37 -0.50 -31.07
C THR A 523 -3.38 -0.14 -29.60
N PHE A 524 -2.90 -1.05 -28.74
CA PHE A 524 -2.70 -0.76 -27.32
C PHE A 524 -1.70 0.39 -27.12
N TRP A 525 -0.54 0.37 -27.81
CA TRP A 525 0.46 1.42 -27.64
C TRP A 525 0.04 2.75 -28.27
N ASP A 526 -0.76 2.72 -29.34
CA ASP A 526 -1.36 3.92 -29.93
C ASP A 526 -2.34 4.58 -28.93
N GLU A 527 -3.17 3.79 -28.24
CA GLU A 527 -4.07 4.26 -27.19
C GLU A 527 -3.31 4.82 -25.98
N VAL A 528 -2.26 4.13 -25.51
CA VAL A 528 -1.39 4.59 -24.42
C VAL A 528 -0.76 5.94 -24.76
N ALA A 529 -0.31 6.13 -26.00
CA ALA A 529 0.29 7.39 -26.44
C ALA A 529 -0.75 8.53 -26.50
N GLU A 530 -1.96 8.28 -27.05
CA GLU A 530 -3.04 9.26 -27.09
C GLU A 530 -3.42 9.70 -25.68
N LEU A 531 -3.58 8.76 -24.75
CA LEU A 531 -3.97 9.05 -23.37
C LEU A 531 -2.83 9.67 -22.55
N SER A 532 -1.57 9.39 -22.88
CA SER A 532 -0.41 10.07 -22.29
C SER A 532 -0.35 11.54 -22.70
N ASP A 533 -0.63 11.85 -23.97
CA ASP A 533 -0.75 13.23 -24.45
C ASP A 533 -1.93 13.96 -23.78
N LEU A 534 -3.06 13.27 -23.61
CA LEU A 534 -4.22 13.80 -22.90
C LEU A 534 -3.91 14.06 -21.42
N TYR A 535 -3.16 13.16 -20.74
CA TYR A 535 -2.69 13.36 -19.37
C TYR A 535 -1.87 14.66 -19.26
N MET A 536 -0.93 14.88 -20.19
CA MET A 536 -0.09 16.08 -20.21
C MET A 536 -0.89 17.35 -20.48
N LYS A 537 -1.91 17.30 -21.34
CA LYS A 537 -2.85 18.42 -21.59
C LYS A 537 -3.69 18.70 -20.34
N TYR A 538 -4.21 17.67 -19.70
CA TYR A 538 -5.02 17.82 -18.50
C TYR A 538 -4.21 18.43 -17.34
N ASN A 539 -2.95 18.04 -17.14
CA ASN A 539 -2.10 18.61 -16.09
C ASN A 539 -1.90 20.13 -16.18
N GLN A 540 -2.13 20.73 -17.36
CA GLN A 540 -2.06 22.20 -17.53
C GLN A 540 -3.27 22.93 -16.89
N VAL A 541 -4.39 22.23 -16.73
CA VAL A 541 -5.66 22.80 -16.24
C VAL A 541 -6.18 22.08 -14.98
N ALA A 542 -5.49 21.03 -14.55
CA ALA A 542 -5.87 20.30 -13.35
C ALA A 542 -5.63 21.14 -12.11
N ASP A 543 -6.66 21.31 -11.32
CA ASP A 543 -6.56 21.82 -9.95
C ASP A 543 -6.67 20.65 -8.98
N ASN A 544 -5.95 20.73 -7.85
CA ASN A 544 -6.21 19.84 -6.73
C ASN A 544 -7.51 20.30 -6.05
N ALA A 545 -8.63 19.86 -6.57
CA ALA A 545 -9.89 20.10 -5.90
C ALA A 545 -9.91 19.30 -4.59
N ALA A 546 -10.30 19.94 -3.50
CA ALA A 546 -10.56 19.26 -2.24
C ALA A 546 -11.55 18.11 -2.47
N VAL A 547 -11.26 16.94 -1.90
CA VAL A 547 -12.17 15.80 -1.98
C VAL A 547 -13.42 16.09 -1.13
N ASP A 548 -14.57 15.61 -1.59
CA ASP A 548 -15.81 15.78 -0.83
C ASP A 548 -15.89 14.80 0.35
N VAL A 549 -15.31 13.61 0.21
CA VAL A 549 -15.30 12.51 1.19
C VAL A 549 -13.89 12.01 1.41
N ALA A 550 -13.45 11.94 2.67
CA ALA A 550 -12.18 11.36 3.04
C ALA A 550 -12.39 10.06 3.84
N PHE A 551 -11.78 8.98 3.37
CA PHE A 551 -11.68 7.71 4.09
C PHE A 551 -10.38 7.71 4.88
N ILE A 552 -10.50 7.54 6.22
CA ILE A 552 -9.39 7.70 7.17
C ILE A 552 -8.98 6.35 7.73
N VAL A 553 -7.69 6.07 7.69
CA VAL A 553 -7.07 4.86 8.23
C VAL A 553 -6.07 5.24 9.32
N ASP A 554 -6.26 4.70 10.52
CA ASP A 554 -5.29 4.75 11.62
C ASP A 554 -4.27 3.62 11.42
N GLU A 555 -3.22 3.91 10.66
CA GLU A 555 -2.22 2.93 10.24
C GLU A 555 -1.52 2.26 11.44
N ALA A 556 -1.05 3.04 12.40
CA ALA A 556 -0.39 2.52 13.58
C ALA A 556 -1.35 1.70 14.45
N GLY A 557 -2.60 2.19 14.59
CA GLY A 557 -3.65 1.50 15.34
C GLY A 557 -4.10 0.18 14.73
N MET A 558 -3.83 -0.06 13.44
CA MET A 558 -4.08 -1.38 12.80
C MET A 558 -3.23 -2.51 13.39
N ALA A 559 -2.11 -2.21 14.06
CA ALA A 559 -1.35 -3.22 14.81
C ALA A 559 -2.12 -3.81 16.01
N LEU A 560 -3.21 -3.15 16.45
CA LEU A 560 -4.10 -3.64 17.50
C LEU A 560 -5.21 -4.55 16.98
N ASP A 561 -5.45 -4.61 15.66
CA ASP A 561 -6.51 -5.45 15.12
C ASP A 561 -6.15 -6.95 15.26
N GLY A 562 -7.02 -7.71 15.89
CA GLY A 562 -6.89 -9.16 16.02
C GLY A 562 -7.74 -9.94 15.02
N ALA A 563 -8.68 -9.25 14.38
CA ALA A 563 -9.70 -9.81 13.49
C ALA A 563 -9.47 -9.41 12.01
N HIS A 564 -8.25 -9.58 11.52
CA HIS A 564 -7.80 -9.11 10.18
C HIS A 564 -8.70 -9.58 9.04
N ARG A 565 -9.22 -10.81 9.09
CA ARG A 565 -10.15 -11.30 8.07
C ARG A 565 -11.47 -10.57 8.06
N THR A 566 -11.94 -10.12 9.20
CA THR A 566 -13.20 -9.39 9.30
C THR A 566 -12.98 -7.91 9.06
N VAL A 567 -11.98 -7.31 9.68
CA VAL A 567 -11.73 -5.87 9.59
C VAL A 567 -11.02 -5.52 8.29
N ASP A 568 -9.81 -6.01 8.08
CA ASP A 568 -8.99 -5.63 6.90
C ASP A 568 -9.64 -6.09 5.60
N ILE A 569 -10.15 -7.33 5.57
CA ILE A 569 -10.80 -7.84 4.35
C ILE A 569 -12.11 -7.11 4.08
N ASN A 570 -13.05 -7.10 5.03
CA ASN A 570 -14.39 -6.60 4.75
C ASN A 570 -14.46 -5.07 4.78
N LEU A 571 -13.75 -4.41 5.72
CA LEU A 571 -13.84 -2.97 5.89
C LEU A 571 -12.91 -2.18 4.97
N ILE A 572 -11.70 -2.68 4.73
CA ILE A 572 -10.72 -1.95 3.92
C ILE A 572 -10.69 -2.48 2.49
N ARG A 573 -10.40 -3.76 2.29
CA ARG A 573 -10.25 -4.35 0.96
C ARG A 573 -11.56 -4.40 0.18
N GLU A 574 -12.59 -5.07 0.71
CA GLU A 574 -13.87 -5.30 0.01
C GLU A 574 -14.71 -4.00 -0.11
N SER A 575 -14.51 -3.04 0.78
CA SER A 575 -15.19 -1.74 0.71
C SER A 575 -14.72 -0.87 -0.47
N ARG A 576 -13.57 -1.19 -1.10
CA ARG A 576 -13.12 -0.47 -2.31
C ARG A 576 -14.19 -0.51 -3.42
N GLY A 577 -14.79 -1.68 -3.70
CA GLY A 577 -15.87 -1.80 -4.68
C GLY A 577 -17.01 -0.80 -4.45
N PRO A 578 -17.68 -0.83 -3.29
CA PRO A 578 -18.69 0.16 -2.91
C PRO A 578 -18.23 1.62 -2.99
N ILE A 579 -17.00 1.93 -2.56
CA ILE A 579 -16.46 3.29 -2.58
C ILE A 579 -16.31 3.79 -4.01
N TYR A 580 -15.64 3.02 -4.87
CA TYR A 580 -15.44 3.38 -6.28
C TYR A 580 -16.73 3.39 -7.12
N LYS A 581 -17.81 2.76 -6.61
CA LYS A 581 -19.14 2.76 -7.23
C LYS A 581 -20.14 3.69 -6.54
N SER A 582 -19.68 4.46 -5.54
CA SER A 582 -20.54 5.40 -4.82
C SER A 582 -20.93 6.64 -5.64
N GLY A 583 -20.11 7.00 -6.63
CA GLY A 583 -20.27 8.23 -7.40
C GLY A 583 -19.89 9.49 -6.61
N LEU A 584 -19.03 9.37 -5.62
CA LEU A 584 -18.52 10.45 -4.79
C LEU A 584 -17.10 10.83 -5.21
N ASN A 585 -16.73 12.10 -5.11
CA ASN A 585 -15.33 12.49 -5.15
C ASN A 585 -14.70 12.19 -3.82
N PHE A 586 -13.76 11.26 -3.78
CA PHE A 586 -13.19 10.75 -2.54
C PHE A 586 -11.66 10.72 -2.55
N GLY A 587 -11.08 10.66 -1.36
CA GLY A 587 -9.67 10.37 -1.13
C GLY A 587 -9.47 9.40 0.02
N TYR A 588 -8.35 8.68 0.00
CA TYR A 588 -7.88 7.85 1.11
C TYR A 588 -6.74 8.56 1.82
N TYR A 589 -6.86 8.74 3.13
CA TYR A 589 -5.89 9.47 3.95
C TYR A 589 -5.51 8.68 5.20
N LEU A 590 -4.26 8.83 5.61
CA LEU A 590 -3.82 8.42 6.94
C LEU A 590 -4.43 9.33 8.01
N LEU A 591 -4.63 8.78 9.20
CA LEU A 591 -5.08 9.55 10.36
C LEU A 591 -4.13 10.72 10.67
N ASP A 592 -2.83 10.54 10.45
CA ASP A 592 -1.82 11.57 10.64
C ASP A 592 -2.08 12.82 9.77
N ASP A 593 -2.49 12.65 8.51
CA ASP A 593 -2.84 13.78 7.66
C ASP A 593 -4.07 14.54 8.16
N LEU A 594 -5.05 13.84 8.73
CA LEU A 594 -6.19 14.49 9.37
C LEU A 594 -5.77 15.24 10.64
N LEU A 595 -4.88 14.65 11.44
CA LEU A 595 -4.33 15.31 12.64
C LEU A 595 -3.51 16.55 12.27
N ASP A 596 -2.75 16.50 11.18
CA ASP A 596 -1.96 17.62 10.66
C ASP A 596 -2.84 18.71 9.99
N GLY A 597 -4.15 18.48 9.84
CA GLY A 597 -5.07 19.42 9.23
C GLY A 597 -4.98 19.53 7.70
N LYS A 598 -4.39 18.53 7.04
CA LYS A 598 -4.24 18.46 5.58
C LYS A 598 -5.52 17.98 4.87
N VAL A 599 -6.48 17.41 5.62
CA VAL A 599 -7.71 16.83 5.07
C VAL A 599 -8.85 17.84 5.17
N ASP A 600 -9.24 18.42 4.03
CA ASP A 600 -10.40 19.33 3.93
C ASP A 600 -11.55 18.64 3.18
N ALA A 601 -12.35 17.84 3.91
CA ALA A 601 -13.51 17.14 3.37
C ALA A 601 -14.76 17.41 4.24
N LYS A 602 -15.91 17.54 3.61
CA LYS A 602 -17.18 17.70 4.33
C LYS A 602 -17.62 16.43 5.06
N MET A 603 -17.29 15.27 4.51
CA MET A 603 -17.59 13.97 5.08
C MET A 603 -16.31 13.21 5.35
N LEU A 604 -16.19 12.70 6.57
CA LEU A 604 -15.14 11.76 6.97
C LEU A 604 -15.74 10.38 7.18
N VAL A 605 -15.06 9.35 6.71
CA VAL A 605 -15.36 7.94 7.04
C VAL A 605 -14.16 7.38 7.79
N MET A 606 -14.31 7.21 9.11
CA MET A 606 -13.26 6.69 9.98
C MET A 606 -13.28 5.16 9.89
N LEU A 607 -12.48 4.60 8.99
CA LEU A 607 -12.36 3.15 8.81
C LEU A 607 -11.69 2.50 10.02
N SER A 608 -10.72 3.19 10.63
CA SER A 608 -10.13 2.81 11.90
C SER A 608 -9.71 4.05 12.70
N CYS A 609 -9.74 3.94 14.04
CA CYS A 609 -9.23 4.94 14.97
C CYS A 609 -9.02 4.25 16.34
N ASN A 610 -7.91 3.52 16.47
CA ASN A 610 -7.74 2.51 17.50
C ASN A 610 -6.79 2.94 18.62
N SER A 611 -5.88 3.90 18.38
CA SER A 611 -4.91 4.34 19.37
C SER A 611 -4.59 5.83 19.22
N LEU A 612 -4.85 6.61 20.28
CA LEU A 612 -4.57 8.04 20.32
C LEU A 612 -3.95 8.43 21.65
N THR A 613 -2.94 9.28 21.60
CA THR A 613 -2.53 10.04 22.77
C THR A 613 -3.55 11.13 23.12
N ASP A 614 -3.50 11.65 24.36
CA ASP A 614 -4.40 12.74 24.77
C ASP A 614 -4.24 13.98 23.88
N SER A 615 -3.04 14.27 23.40
CA SER A 615 -2.78 15.39 22.48
C SER A 615 -3.43 15.14 21.10
N GLN A 616 -3.26 13.94 20.56
CA GLN A 616 -3.86 13.55 19.28
C GLN A 616 -5.40 13.52 19.38
N LEU A 617 -5.95 13.05 20.52
CA LEU A 617 -7.39 13.07 20.80
C LEU A 617 -7.95 14.51 20.71
N GLN A 618 -7.28 15.48 21.37
CA GLN A 618 -7.72 16.87 21.34
C GLN A 618 -7.60 17.50 19.93
N THR A 619 -6.61 17.09 19.17
CA THR A 619 -6.43 17.53 17.77
C THR A 619 -7.51 16.93 16.89
N LEU A 620 -7.72 15.60 16.97
CA LEU A 620 -8.75 14.91 16.19
C LEU A 620 -10.16 15.46 16.53
N LYS A 621 -10.44 15.74 17.81
CA LYS A 621 -11.69 16.33 18.22
C LYS A 621 -11.99 17.64 17.48
N LYS A 622 -11.00 18.52 17.33
CA LYS A 622 -11.17 19.76 16.57
C LYS A 622 -11.50 19.48 15.10
N GLN A 623 -10.92 18.45 14.51
CA GLN A 623 -11.15 18.08 13.11
C GLN A 623 -12.54 17.46 12.92
N VAL A 624 -12.94 16.50 13.73
CA VAL A 624 -14.22 15.77 13.55
C VAL A 624 -15.43 16.57 14.02
N GLN A 625 -15.24 17.57 14.89
CA GLN A 625 -16.32 18.42 15.41
C GLN A 625 -16.42 19.78 14.72
N GLN A 626 -15.78 19.97 13.57
CA GLN A 626 -15.93 21.19 12.77
C GLN A 626 -17.38 21.39 12.35
N ASP A 627 -17.80 22.66 12.28
CA ASP A 627 -19.14 23.05 11.89
C ASP A 627 -19.49 22.54 10.48
N GLY A 628 -20.63 21.88 10.37
CA GLY A 628 -21.12 21.31 9.10
C GLY A 628 -20.48 19.98 8.69
N ARG A 629 -19.44 19.49 9.40
CA ARG A 629 -18.80 18.21 9.07
C ARG A 629 -19.70 17.03 9.45
N THR A 630 -19.72 16.02 8.59
CA THR A 630 -20.39 14.72 8.84
C THR A 630 -19.34 13.65 8.98
N VAL A 631 -19.37 12.85 10.04
CA VAL A 631 -18.38 11.80 10.31
C VAL A 631 -19.08 10.47 10.51
N LEU A 632 -18.69 9.48 9.73
CA LEU A 632 -19.13 8.09 9.88
C LEU A 632 -18.01 7.28 10.56
N TRP A 633 -18.28 6.80 11.77
CA TRP A 633 -17.39 5.94 12.53
C TRP A 633 -17.71 4.47 12.29
N MET A 634 -16.69 3.66 12.19
CA MET A 634 -16.78 2.22 11.98
C MET A 634 -15.74 1.48 12.83
N ASN A 635 -15.79 0.19 12.88
CA ASN A 635 -14.82 -0.72 13.51
C ASN A 635 -14.74 -0.66 15.04
N GLY A 636 -15.24 0.29 15.73
CA GLY A 636 -15.01 0.46 17.17
C GLY A 636 -13.84 1.43 17.43
N PHE A 637 -13.22 1.32 18.61
CA PHE A 637 -12.38 2.40 19.13
C PHE A 637 -11.07 1.92 19.80
N GLY A 638 -10.69 0.67 19.63
CA GLY A 638 -9.41 0.12 20.11
C GLY A 638 -9.12 0.42 21.58
N GLU A 639 -8.01 1.09 21.87
CA GLU A 639 -7.54 1.46 23.21
C GLU A 639 -8.27 2.68 23.81
N LEU A 640 -9.15 3.36 23.06
CA LEU A 640 -9.83 4.55 23.55
C LEU A 640 -10.83 4.19 24.65
N SER A 641 -10.73 4.87 25.79
CA SER A 641 -11.68 4.71 26.88
C SER A 641 -13.08 5.23 26.51
N ALA A 642 -14.12 4.72 27.15
CA ALA A 642 -15.49 5.18 26.95
C ALA A 642 -15.66 6.70 27.15
N ALA A 643 -14.85 7.31 28.00
CA ALA A 643 -14.84 8.76 28.22
C ALA A 643 -14.25 9.52 27.03
N GLN A 644 -13.13 9.04 26.48
CA GLN A 644 -12.50 9.60 25.28
C GLN A 644 -13.42 9.46 24.08
N VAL A 645 -14.04 8.31 23.87
CA VAL A 645 -15.02 8.09 22.79
C VAL A 645 -16.21 9.04 22.92
N LYS A 646 -16.76 9.20 24.11
CA LYS A 646 -17.86 10.16 24.33
C LYS A 646 -17.43 11.60 24.05
N GLU A 647 -16.25 11.98 24.46
CA GLU A 647 -15.70 13.32 24.21
C GLU A 647 -15.51 13.59 22.72
N LEU A 648 -15.01 12.59 21.98
CA LEU A 648 -14.70 12.68 20.56
C LEU A 648 -15.96 12.65 19.70
N THR A 649 -16.88 11.72 19.96
CA THR A 649 -17.99 11.37 19.08
C THR A 649 -19.36 11.75 19.63
N GLY A 650 -19.48 12.02 20.93
CA GLY A 650 -20.76 12.17 21.61
C GLY A 650 -21.46 10.85 21.96
N PHE A 651 -20.99 9.71 21.47
CA PHE A 651 -21.59 8.40 21.75
C PHE A 651 -21.13 7.80 23.07
N GLN A 652 -22.03 7.05 23.69
CA GLN A 652 -21.72 6.04 24.71
C GLN A 652 -21.98 4.66 24.10
N TYR A 653 -21.17 3.68 24.44
CA TYR A 653 -21.25 2.35 23.86
C TYR A 653 -21.01 1.24 24.89
N SER A 654 -21.39 0.03 24.54
CA SER A 654 -21.00 -1.21 25.19
C SER A 654 -20.58 -2.22 24.13
N LEU A 655 -19.79 -3.21 24.51
CA LEU A 655 -19.45 -4.33 23.65
C LEU A 655 -20.50 -5.45 23.84
N VAL A 656 -20.91 -6.08 22.74
CA VAL A 656 -21.93 -7.14 22.74
C VAL A 656 -21.40 -8.31 21.92
N GLU A 657 -21.49 -9.51 22.49
CA GLU A 657 -21.15 -10.74 21.80
C GLU A 657 -22.25 -11.13 20.81
N LYS A 658 -21.90 -11.23 19.54
CA LYS A 658 -22.77 -11.73 18.47
C LYS A 658 -21.98 -11.96 17.19
N THR A 659 -22.03 -13.18 16.66
CA THR A 659 -21.32 -13.53 15.43
C THR A 659 -22.19 -13.42 14.18
N GLY A 660 -21.56 -13.22 13.05
CA GLY A 660 -22.10 -13.47 11.72
C GLY A 660 -22.70 -12.25 11.03
N SER A 661 -23.65 -12.49 10.17
CA SER A 661 -24.35 -11.44 9.42
C SER A 661 -25.71 -11.15 10.02
N ASP A 662 -26.10 -9.89 10.00
CA ASP A 662 -27.44 -9.43 10.36
C ASP A 662 -27.98 -8.52 9.26
N THR A 663 -29.23 -8.15 9.34
CA THR A 663 -29.85 -7.20 8.43
C THR A 663 -30.06 -5.88 9.16
N LEU A 664 -29.46 -4.82 8.64
CA LEU A 664 -29.80 -3.47 9.04
C LEU A 664 -31.06 -3.03 8.31
N THR A 665 -32.06 -2.61 9.05
CA THR A 665 -33.31 -2.07 8.47
C THR A 665 -33.48 -0.62 8.90
N MET A 666 -33.72 0.27 7.94
CA MET A 666 -34.00 1.67 8.19
C MET A 666 -35.51 1.94 8.16
N PRO A 667 -36.07 2.66 9.15
CA PRO A 667 -37.48 3.03 9.15
C PRO A 667 -37.85 3.84 7.91
N ALA A 668 -39.08 3.68 7.45
CA ALA A 668 -39.60 4.39 6.27
C ALA A 668 -39.51 5.94 6.37
N ASN A 669 -39.48 6.46 7.60
CA ASN A 669 -39.35 7.91 7.89
C ASN A 669 -37.92 8.31 8.26
N SER A 670 -36.93 7.48 8.03
CA SER A 670 -35.52 7.81 8.30
C SER A 670 -35.09 8.99 7.42
N SER A 671 -34.31 9.92 8.02
CA SER A 671 -33.64 11.00 7.28
C SER A 671 -32.67 10.48 6.23
N LEU A 672 -32.32 9.19 6.27
CA LEU A 672 -31.51 8.47 5.30
C LEU A 672 -32.34 7.72 4.27
N ASN A 673 -33.63 8.03 4.09
CA ASN A 673 -34.45 7.36 3.09
C ASN A 673 -33.95 7.73 1.67
N PHE A 674 -32.92 7.01 1.24
CA PHE A 674 -32.32 7.10 -0.07
C PHE A 674 -32.84 5.92 -0.92
N PRO A 675 -33.18 6.10 -2.21
CA PRO A 675 -33.62 5.00 -3.05
C PRO A 675 -32.60 3.85 -3.05
N GLY A 676 -33.02 2.67 -2.62
CA GLY A 676 -32.16 1.49 -2.51
C GLY A 676 -31.50 1.26 -1.13
N CYS A 677 -31.60 2.22 -0.18
CA CYS A 677 -30.99 2.10 1.15
C CYS A 677 -32.07 1.97 2.27
N THR A 678 -32.97 1.02 2.14
CA THR A 678 -33.98 0.72 3.17
C THR A 678 -33.60 -0.47 4.05
N SER A 679 -32.82 -1.40 3.51
CA SER A 679 -32.33 -2.58 4.20
C SER A 679 -31.11 -3.14 3.48
N PHE A 680 -30.09 -3.53 4.23
CA PHE A 680 -28.91 -4.22 3.69
C PHE A 680 -28.25 -5.10 4.74
N GLY A 681 -27.43 -6.07 4.28
CA GLY A 681 -26.70 -6.96 5.18
C GLY A 681 -25.58 -6.23 5.91
N ALA A 682 -25.52 -6.36 7.23
CA ALA A 682 -24.43 -5.91 8.08
C ALA A 682 -23.60 -7.13 8.48
N ARG A 683 -22.28 -7.11 8.20
CA ARG A 683 -21.34 -8.10 8.72
C ARG A 683 -20.88 -7.67 10.11
N LEU A 684 -20.99 -8.57 11.08
CA LEU A 684 -20.66 -8.33 12.47
C LEU A 684 -19.56 -9.31 12.90
N TYR A 685 -18.62 -8.83 13.71
CA TYR A 685 -17.66 -9.68 14.38
C TYR A 685 -18.24 -10.25 15.68
N ASP A 686 -17.57 -11.22 16.30
CA ASP A 686 -18.01 -11.90 17.52
C ASP A 686 -18.33 -10.95 18.66
N VAL A 687 -17.58 -9.84 18.71
CA VAL A 687 -17.86 -8.73 19.61
C VAL A 687 -18.04 -7.46 18.79
N TYR A 688 -19.17 -6.79 18.88
CA TYR A 688 -19.41 -5.54 18.17
C TYR A 688 -19.75 -4.38 19.11
N THR A 689 -19.48 -3.17 18.64
CA THR A 689 -19.78 -1.92 19.36
C THR A 689 -21.25 -1.56 19.25
N LYS A 690 -21.98 -1.64 20.34
CA LYS A 690 -23.39 -1.23 20.45
C LYS A 690 -23.50 0.18 21.03
N ILE A 691 -24.06 1.10 20.30
CA ILE A 691 -24.30 2.47 20.77
C ILE A 691 -25.47 2.50 21.74
N ALA A 692 -25.28 3.19 22.87
CA ALA A 692 -26.35 3.39 23.85
C ALA A 692 -27.39 4.38 23.33
N THR A 693 -28.65 4.00 23.42
CA THR A 693 -29.79 4.91 23.18
C THR A 693 -29.96 5.87 24.35
N GLY A 694 -30.06 7.16 24.06
CA GLY A 694 -30.18 8.17 25.10
C GLY A 694 -30.50 9.55 24.55
N SER A 695 -30.52 10.56 25.41
CA SER A 695 -30.81 11.93 25.01
C SER A 695 -29.82 12.42 23.94
N GLY A 696 -30.38 12.85 22.82
CA GLY A 696 -29.60 13.37 21.68
C GLY A 696 -29.18 12.34 20.63
N VAL A 697 -29.25 11.02 20.92
CA VAL A 697 -28.96 9.96 19.96
C VAL A 697 -30.21 9.61 19.16
N THR A 698 -30.10 9.66 17.84
CA THR A 698 -31.12 9.22 16.88
C THR A 698 -30.72 7.89 16.29
N VAL A 699 -31.52 6.85 16.47
CA VAL A 699 -31.33 5.55 15.78
C VAL A 699 -31.92 5.66 14.37
N LEU A 700 -31.06 5.54 13.37
CA LEU A 700 -31.41 5.66 11.95
C LEU A 700 -31.71 4.29 11.34
N GLY A 701 -31.14 3.22 11.90
CA GLY A 701 -31.39 1.86 11.48
C GLY A 701 -31.16 0.87 12.61
N THR A 702 -31.90 -0.24 12.59
CA THR A 702 -31.83 -1.29 13.61
C THR A 702 -31.44 -2.63 12.99
N LEU A 703 -30.73 -3.44 13.75
CA LEU A 703 -30.48 -4.86 13.48
C LEU A 703 -31.77 -5.67 13.68
N SER A 704 -31.82 -6.90 13.21
CA SER A 704 -33.00 -7.79 13.32
C SER A 704 -33.46 -8.00 14.77
N GLY A 705 -32.53 -7.93 15.74
CA GLY A 705 -32.81 -8.01 17.18
C GLY A 705 -33.33 -6.71 17.80
N GLY A 706 -33.45 -5.63 17.05
CA GLY A 706 -33.87 -4.31 17.52
C GLY A 706 -32.74 -3.42 18.06
N ASP A 707 -31.50 -3.91 18.09
CA ASP A 707 -30.33 -3.14 18.50
C ASP A 707 -30.00 -2.03 17.49
N PRO A 708 -29.49 -0.86 17.95
CA PRO A 708 -29.03 0.19 17.06
C PRO A 708 -27.92 -0.32 16.14
N GLY A 709 -28.14 -0.30 14.82
CA GLY A 709 -27.16 -0.68 13.81
C GLY A 709 -26.53 0.53 13.11
N LEU A 710 -27.31 1.62 12.99
CA LEU A 710 -26.83 2.92 12.51
C LEU A 710 -27.42 4.01 13.43
N SER A 711 -26.57 4.79 14.04
CA SER A 711 -26.95 5.85 14.98
C SER A 711 -26.34 7.18 14.59
N ALA A 712 -27.00 8.28 14.94
CA ALA A 712 -26.50 9.64 14.74
C ALA A 712 -26.65 10.48 16.00
N VAL A 713 -25.71 11.41 16.21
CA VAL A 713 -25.75 12.42 17.26
C VAL A 713 -25.16 13.73 16.75
N LYS A 714 -25.68 14.87 17.23
CA LYS A 714 -25.08 16.17 16.98
C LYS A 714 -24.10 16.54 18.09
N VAL A 715 -22.90 16.95 17.67
CA VAL A 715 -21.89 17.52 18.58
C VAL A 715 -21.53 18.91 18.03
N GLY A 716 -22.00 19.96 18.71
CA GLY A 716 -22.00 21.30 18.12
C GLY A 716 -22.82 21.33 16.84
N GLN A 717 -22.22 21.78 15.75
CA GLN A 717 -22.84 21.78 14.42
C GLN A 717 -22.44 20.57 13.56
N SER A 718 -21.53 19.72 14.05
CA SER A 718 -21.16 18.50 13.34
C SER A 718 -22.17 17.38 13.54
N THR A 719 -22.20 16.43 12.60
CA THR A 719 -23.02 15.21 12.70
C THR A 719 -22.09 14.01 12.84
N GLN A 720 -22.19 13.30 13.95
CA GLN A 720 -21.47 12.05 14.17
C GLN A 720 -22.41 10.89 13.93
N LEU A 721 -22.00 9.93 13.09
CA LEU A 721 -22.70 8.69 12.85
C LEU A 721 -21.83 7.51 13.29
N PHE A 722 -22.44 6.45 13.75
CA PHE A 722 -21.77 5.17 14.00
C PHE A 722 -22.53 4.05 13.30
N TYR A 723 -21.81 3.29 12.45
CA TYR A 723 -22.30 2.09 11.81
C TYR A 723 -21.62 0.87 12.39
N VAL A 724 -22.43 -0.10 12.81
CA VAL A 724 -21.97 -1.29 13.54
C VAL A 724 -21.30 -2.34 12.65
N GLY A 725 -21.55 -2.31 11.36
CA GLY A 725 -21.04 -3.32 10.41
C GLY A 725 -19.65 -3.03 9.88
N TYR A 726 -18.97 -4.08 9.44
CA TYR A 726 -17.63 -4.02 8.84
C TYR A 726 -17.66 -4.00 7.30
N ASN A 727 -18.81 -3.83 6.69
CA ASN A 727 -18.97 -3.74 5.23
C ASN A 727 -19.66 -2.43 4.86
N LEU A 728 -19.13 -1.75 3.86
CA LEU A 728 -19.78 -0.58 3.26
C LEU A 728 -20.66 -1.00 2.07
N THR A 729 -21.64 -0.17 1.76
CA THR A 729 -22.40 -0.23 0.50
C THR A 729 -22.41 1.16 -0.14
N SER A 730 -22.46 1.21 -1.48
CA SER A 730 -22.52 2.49 -2.21
C SER A 730 -23.76 3.29 -1.81
N GLU A 731 -24.88 2.62 -1.50
CA GLU A 731 -26.12 3.22 -1.06
C GLU A 731 -25.99 3.87 0.31
N LEU A 732 -25.32 3.22 1.28
CA LEU A 732 -25.06 3.78 2.60
C LEU A 732 -24.18 5.03 2.48
N LEU A 733 -23.12 4.97 1.69
CA LEU A 733 -22.22 6.10 1.47
C LEU A 733 -22.96 7.29 0.87
N ARG A 734 -23.81 7.08 -0.17
CA ARG A 734 -24.61 8.15 -0.74
C ARG A 734 -25.63 8.71 0.24
N ALA A 735 -26.25 7.86 1.06
CA ALA A 735 -27.23 8.30 2.04
C ALA A 735 -26.57 9.21 3.12
N VAL A 736 -25.41 8.80 3.64
CA VAL A 736 -24.63 9.60 4.60
C VAL A 736 -24.12 10.90 3.94
N ALA A 737 -23.64 10.82 2.71
CA ALA A 737 -23.23 12.00 1.92
C ALA A 737 -24.38 13.00 1.76
N GLY A 738 -25.59 12.52 1.45
CA GLY A 738 -26.81 13.35 1.37
C GLY A 738 -27.14 14.06 2.68
N MET A 739 -26.96 13.40 3.85
CA MET A 739 -27.12 14.04 5.17
C MET A 739 -26.11 15.19 5.38
N GLY A 740 -24.88 15.03 4.89
CA GLY A 740 -23.83 16.03 4.97
C GLY A 740 -23.90 17.11 3.87
N GLY A 741 -24.86 17.02 2.96
CA GLY A 741 -24.92 17.95 1.81
C GLY A 741 -23.73 17.77 0.87
N VAL A 742 -23.19 16.55 0.78
CA VAL A 742 -22.10 16.18 -0.13
C VAL A 742 -22.68 15.79 -1.49
N PRO A 743 -22.15 16.31 -2.60
CA PRO A 743 -22.62 15.95 -3.92
C PRO A 743 -22.46 14.47 -4.26
N VAL A 744 -23.43 13.90 -4.95
CA VAL A 744 -23.35 12.58 -5.59
C VAL A 744 -23.28 12.82 -7.10
N TYR A 745 -22.13 12.54 -7.70
CA TYR A 745 -21.90 12.84 -9.12
C TYR A 745 -22.44 11.74 -10.04
N ALA A 746 -22.40 10.49 -9.61
CA ALA A 746 -22.92 9.35 -10.38
C ALA A 746 -23.60 8.34 -9.45
N ALA A 747 -24.94 8.23 -9.52
CA ALA A 747 -25.72 7.42 -8.58
C ALA A 747 -25.98 5.97 -9.01
N GLY A 748 -25.42 5.53 -10.15
CA GLY A 748 -25.86 4.29 -10.82
C GLY A 748 -25.09 3.02 -10.46
N ASN A 749 -24.23 3.01 -9.44
CA ASN A 749 -23.34 1.90 -9.12
C ASN A 749 -22.40 1.50 -10.28
N ASP A 750 -22.11 2.44 -11.18
CA ASP A 750 -21.05 2.32 -12.19
C ASP A 750 -19.71 2.68 -11.58
N THR A 751 -18.61 2.21 -12.16
CA THR A 751 -17.27 2.65 -11.71
C THR A 751 -17.10 4.13 -11.98
N TYR A 752 -16.76 4.88 -10.94
CA TYR A 752 -16.61 6.33 -10.98
C TYR A 752 -15.29 6.76 -10.36
N TYR A 753 -14.56 7.62 -11.08
CA TYR A 753 -13.44 8.40 -10.54
C TYR A 753 -13.71 9.87 -10.77
N GLY A 754 -13.40 10.73 -9.80
CA GLY A 754 -13.61 12.17 -9.98
C GLY A 754 -12.82 13.01 -8.98
N ASN A 755 -12.46 14.23 -9.40
CA ASN A 755 -11.75 15.22 -8.59
C ASN A 755 -12.31 16.65 -8.78
N GLY A 756 -13.52 16.78 -9.29
CA GLY A 756 -14.17 18.08 -9.53
C GLY A 756 -13.92 18.68 -10.91
N SER A 757 -12.72 18.59 -11.47
CA SER A 757 -12.39 19.07 -12.83
C SER A 757 -12.39 17.96 -13.89
N LEU A 758 -12.30 16.71 -13.44
CA LEU A 758 -12.38 15.52 -14.28
C LEU A 758 -13.28 14.49 -13.59
N SER A 759 -14.13 13.84 -14.40
CA SER A 759 -14.90 12.67 -13.98
C SER A 759 -14.79 11.58 -15.03
N PHE A 760 -14.77 10.33 -14.57
CA PHE A 760 -14.78 9.15 -15.42
C PHE A 760 -15.91 8.21 -14.99
N ILE A 761 -16.61 7.64 -15.97
CA ILE A 761 -17.61 6.61 -15.76
C ILE A 761 -17.30 5.42 -16.67
N ASN A 762 -17.15 4.23 -16.06
CA ASN A 762 -17.24 2.96 -16.78
C ASN A 762 -18.59 2.33 -16.47
N ALA A 763 -19.41 2.16 -17.49
CA ALA A 763 -20.76 1.63 -17.37
C ALA A 763 -20.75 0.13 -17.04
N GLY A 764 -21.11 -0.25 -15.82
CA GLY A 764 -21.22 -1.64 -15.41
C GLY A 764 -22.38 -2.36 -16.12
N THR A 765 -23.43 -1.62 -16.49
CA THR A 765 -24.60 -2.10 -17.24
C THR A 765 -24.97 -1.10 -18.33
N ALA A 766 -25.67 -1.59 -19.38
CA ALA A 766 -26.17 -0.70 -20.43
C ALA A 766 -27.32 0.19 -19.93
N GLY A 767 -27.44 1.38 -20.50
CA GLY A 767 -28.53 2.32 -20.20
C GLY A 767 -28.06 3.76 -20.06
N ASN A 768 -28.94 4.61 -19.57
CA ASN A 768 -28.64 6.02 -19.33
C ASN A 768 -27.74 6.15 -18.09
N LYS A 769 -26.59 6.80 -18.27
CA LYS A 769 -25.65 7.16 -17.21
C LYS A 769 -25.63 8.69 -17.10
N THR A 770 -25.76 9.20 -15.88
CA THR A 770 -25.88 10.63 -15.65
C THR A 770 -24.74 11.09 -14.75
N LEU A 771 -23.93 12.04 -15.24
CA LEU A 771 -23.06 12.86 -14.43
C LEU A 771 -23.86 14.06 -13.93
N THR A 772 -23.91 14.28 -12.61
CA THR A 772 -24.55 15.42 -11.95
C THR A 772 -23.47 16.35 -11.39
N LEU A 773 -23.60 17.65 -11.56
CA LEU A 773 -22.66 18.64 -11.09
C LEU A 773 -23.27 19.48 -9.96
N PRO A 774 -22.51 19.89 -8.94
CA PRO A 774 -23.01 20.72 -7.84
C PRO A 774 -23.35 22.16 -8.29
N GLN A 775 -22.77 22.59 -9.40
CA GLN A 775 -22.98 23.89 -10.02
C GLN A 775 -22.94 23.81 -11.54
N LYS A 776 -23.44 24.85 -12.22
CA LYS A 776 -23.38 24.96 -13.68
C LYS A 776 -21.94 25.05 -14.16
N SER A 777 -21.57 24.17 -15.10
CA SER A 777 -20.25 24.16 -15.75
C SER A 777 -20.40 23.79 -17.23
N ASP A 778 -19.36 24.08 -18.02
CA ASP A 778 -19.22 23.46 -19.32
C ASP A 778 -18.58 22.06 -19.12
N VAL A 779 -18.98 21.11 -19.96
CA VAL A 779 -18.51 19.72 -19.91
C VAL A 779 -18.13 19.28 -21.32
N TYR A 780 -16.91 18.77 -21.45
CA TYR A 780 -16.48 18.07 -22.66
C TYR A 780 -16.44 16.56 -22.42
N CYS A 781 -17.22 15.81 -23.19
CA CYS A 781 -17.22 14.34 -23.18
C CYS A 781 -16.19 13.84 -24.20
N TYR A 782 -15.09 13.26 -23.70
CA TYR A 782 -13.91 12.97 -24.55
C TYR A 782 -14.18 11.91 -25.60
N TYR A 783 -14.70 10.74 -25.22
CA TYR A 783 -14.91 9.64 -26.18
C TYR A 783 -16.09 9.90 -27.12
N THR A 784 -17.14 10.60 -26.68
CA THR A 784 -18.26 10.98 -27.53
C THR A 784 -18.01 12.28 -28.32
N ARG A 785 -16.90 13.01 -28.05
CA ARG A 785 -16.50 14.27 -28.72
C ARG A 785 -17.61 15.34 -28.67
N LYS A 786 -18.27 15.52 -27.52
CA LYS A 786 -19.41 16.45 -27.37
C LYS A 786 -19.19 17.47 -26.26
N TRP A 787 -19.58 18.70 -26.55
CA TRP A 787 -19.69 19.79 -25.59
C TRP A 787 -21.11 19.93 -25.05
N TYR A 788 -21.19 20.20 -23.75
CA TYR A 788 -22.39 20.63 -23.04
C TYR A 788 -22.06 21.91 -22.27
N THR A 789 -22.75 23.02 -22.59
CA THR A 789 -22.38 24.34 -22.05
C THR A 789 -23.37 24.78 -20.98
N GLY A 790 -22.85 25.20 -19.81
CA GLY A 790 -23.64 25.77 -18.71
C GLY A 790 -24.64 24.80 -18.10
N VAL A 791 -24.30 23.50 -18.05
CA VAL A 791 -25.19 22.43 -17.57
C VAL A 791 -24.90 22.07 -16.10
N THR A 792 -25.90 21.50 -15.43
CA THR A 792 -25.80 20.88 -14.11
C THR A 792 -25.83 19.36 -14.20
N SER A 793 -26.09 18.80 -15.39
CA SER A 793 -26.00 17.34 -15.60
C SER A 793 -25.76 17.02 -17.06
N VAL A 794 -25.13 15.88 -17.32
CA VAL A 794 -24.96 15.28 -18.64
C VAL A 794 -25.42 13.82 -18.56
N THR A 795 -26.35 13.44 -19.45
CA THR A 795 -26.83 12.06 -19.56
C THR A 795 -26.42 11.46 -20.90
N LEU A 796 -25.78 10.31 -20.86
CA LEU A 796 -25.38 9.53 -22.04
C LEU A 796 -26.02 8.16 -21.99
N ASN A 797 -26.49 7.66 -23.15
CA ASN A 797 -26.88 6.26 -23.27
C ASN A 797 -25.64 5.42 -23.58
N MET A 798 -25.18 4.64 -22.61
CA MET A 798 -23.93 3.90 -22.68
C MET A 798 -24.20 2.39 -22.76
N LYS A 799 -23.34 1.66 -23.45
CA LYS A 799 -23.30 0.19 -23.45
C LYS A 799 -22.58 -0.29 -22.18
N ALA A 800 -22.81 -1.53 -21.76
CA ALA A 800 -22.02 -2.15 -20.73
C ALA A 800 -20.53 -2.15 -21.12
N GLY A 801 -19.66 -1.77 -20.19
CA GLY A 801 -18.21 -1.63 -20.37
C GLY A 801 -17.77 -0.37 -21.13
N GLN A 802 -18.70 0.43 -21.65
CA GLN A 802 -18.32 1.70 -22.30
C GLN A 802 -17.76 2.68 -21.28
N ASN A 803 -16.71 3.39 -21.67
CA ASN A 803 -16.05 4.45 -20.91
C ASN A 803 -16.48 5.83 -21.39
N GLU A 804 -16.51 6.81 -20.48
CA GLU A 804 -16.55 8.21 -20.82
C GLU A 804 -15.71 9.03 -19.83
N LEU A 805 -14.92 9.98 -20.38
CA LEU A 805 -14.21 11.01 -19.63
C LEU A 805 -14.93 12.36 -19.79
N PHE A 806 -15.24 12.98 -18.66
CA PHE A 806 -15.92 14.28 -18.61
C PHE A 806 -14.94 15.32 -18.06
N PHE A 807 -14.43 16.18 -18.94
CA PHE A 807 -13.65 17.35 -18.53
C PHE A 807 -14.60 18.47 -18.16
N ILE A 808 -14.49 18.98 -16.92
CA ILE A 808 -15.40 19.94 -16.31
C ILE A 808 -14.66 21.25 -16.09
N GLY A 809 -15.12 22.32 -16.72
CA GLY A 809 -14.47 23.62 -16.64
C GLY A 809 -14.87 24.51 -17.79
N SER A 810 -14.37 25.77 -17.83
CA SER A 810 -14.73 26.66 -18.95
C SER A 810 -14.22 26.10 -20.28
N GLN A 811 -15.07 26.12 -21.30
CA GLN A 811 -14.73 25.64 -22.65
C GLN A 811 -13.45 26.30 -23.17
N SER A 812 -13.29 27.60 -22.93
CA SER A 812 -12.11 28.35 -23.39
C SER A 812 -10.81 27.86 -22.74
N ALA A 813 -10.81 27.52 -21.44
CA ALA A 813 -9.63 27.03 -20.74
C ALA A 813 -9.26 25.63 -21.21
N LEU A 814 -10.24 24.72 -21.34
CA LEU A 814 -10.02 23.36 -21.82
C LEU A 814 -9.49 23.35 -23.26
N GLN A 815 -10.07 24.15 -24.14
CA GLN A 815 -9.58 24.30 -25.53
C GLN A 815 -8.18 24.93 -25.62
N ALA A 816 -7.84 25.87 -24.73
CA ALA A 816 -6.49 26.44 -24.68
C ALA A 816 -5.44 25.39 -24.26
N ALA A 817 -5.82 24.42 -23.45
CA ALA A 817 -4.99 23.26 -23.10
C ALA A 817 -5.01 22.15 -24.15
N GLY A 818 -5.74 22.32 -25.27
CA GLY A 818 -5.88 21.32 -26.32
C GLY A 818 -6.84 20.17 -25.99
N ILE A 819 -7.80 20.41 -25.11
CA ILE A 819 -8.87 19.46 -24.75
C ILE A 819 -10.18 19.92 -25.43
N GLY A 820 -10.68 19.16 -26.43
CA GLY A 820 -11.95 19.44 -27.10
C GLY A 820 -11.87 20.03 -28.50
#